data_ad142b54c27f104845fe88ee396def05
#
_entry.id   ad142b54c27f104845fe88ee396def05
#
_cell.length_a   1.000
_cell.length_b   1.000
_cell.length_c   1.000
_cell.angle_alpha   90.00
_cell.angle_beta   90.00
_cell.angle_gamma   90.00
#
_symmetry.space_group_name_H-M   'P 1'
#
loop_
_entity.id
_entity.type
_entity.pdbx_description
1 polymer ?
#
loop_
_entity_poly.entity_id
_entity_poly.type
_entity_poly.pdbx_seq_one_letter_code
_entity_poly.pdbx_strand_id
1 'polypeptide(L)'
;MSRQNRENTRHSQSDRRGNRTILGRTIVLLVVFGILAFIPLLVTLYKIQIVQHDYYEELAINQQTRDVAVEANRGTIYDRNGNTLAMSATVYRIIVSPRDLVQVQENYAERVEKAGGNPDKMPSTPEPTNELVAQGLSEILGIDQESIAARLERTYSAYEVLTSQAEEVVADQVRQFISDNGLSNSIVVTPTSKRYYPQNSLACQVIGFVNANGGAYGIEALYEEELSGEVGRVVTARNGNGTEMLSRYENYYDATDGDNIILTLDATIQSYCERILEKGIETFEVQNGGFCIAMDPDTGAILAWANSPSYDLNNPSVISDPDVQAELDALKAAYGEDSDEYLEALGQAQLDQWRNKAINDTYEPGSTFKSMVLAAALEEGVVSDSDTFTCTGSVRVAGYTIQCSRRSGHGTQTLAEAVANSCNPAFIEIGQRLGAEKFYDYLEDFGFTELTGIDMQGESGSVIWSRDFFTSAEGLSSLATASFGQRLNVTPIQLITAASAVINGGHLMQPYVMDSIVDAEGNVVQSNEPTEVRQVISESTSQHAREILEKVVDGGTGKNAYQAGYRIGGKTGSSETLEDDHTIVSFLGFAPADDPQVIVLLAYDNPKPSEPGSNTTSGGWYISGGQMAAPMAGELLADILDYMGVEKQYTEAELSGADTAVPSLVGLSAADATTRLENAGFTVRTVGDGETVTDQMPASGASIPGGSQVVIYLGEEKPTDKVSVPDVVGMTPEQAREALQNAGLYIRVTGATGYYTSSTVAVSQSIPEGTEVERGTVVEVQFMDNANEGAGWGF
;
A
#
# COMPACT_ATOMS: atom_id res chain seq x y z
N MET A 1 67.74 69.34 87.81
CA MET A 1 66.37 68.70 87.46
C MET A 1 65.76 69.38 86.26
N SER A 2 66.37 69.38 85.07
CA SER A 2 65.68 69.93 83.92
C SER A 2 66.09 69.32 82.50
N ARG A 3 66.75 68.17 82.50
CA ARG A 3 67.15 67.52 81.20
C ARG A 3 66.49 66.17 80.98
N GLN A 4 65.92 65.51 82.00
CA GLN A 4 65.30 64.19 81.81
C GLN A 4 63.82 64.23 81.38
N ASN A 5 63.13 65.35 81.52
CA ASN A 5 61.68 65.44 81.10
C ASN A 5 61.47 65.85 79.65
N ARG A 6 62.55 66.14 78.85
CA ARG A 6 62.44 66.53 77.45
C ARG A 6 62.58 65.27 76.46
N GLU A 7 63.30 64.25 76.94
CA GLU A 7 63.50 63.04 76.15
C GLU A 7 62.31 62.08 76.19
N ASN A 8 61.67 61.95 77.38
CA ASN A 8 60.46 61.08 77.47
C ASN A 8 59.22 61.57 76.69
N THR A 9 59.12 62.89 76.48
CA THR A 9 57.98 63.45 75.67
C THR A 9 58.23 63.37 74.18
N ARG A 10 59.50 63.28 73.70
CA ARG A 10 59.77 63.05 72.27
C ARG A 10 59.61 61.60 71.82
N HIS A 11 59.94 60.62 72.64
CA HIS A 11 59.73 59.23 72.39
C HIS A 11 58.23 58.85 72.36
N SER A 12 57.41 59.36 73.24
CA SER A 12 55.99 59.06 73.27
C SER A 12 55.22 59.71 72.10
N GLN A 13 55.70 60.82 71.52
CA GLN A 13 55.09 61.41 70.32
C GLN A 13 55.51 60.74 69.03
N SER A 14 56.72 60.18 68.94
CA SER A 14 57.17 59.43 67.75
C SER A 14 56.49 58.06 67.64
N ASP A 15 56.31 57.35 68.76
CA ASP A 15 55.65 56.07 68.85
C ASP A 15 54.12 56.20 68.53
N ARG A 16 53.49 57.30 69.00
CA ARG A 16 52.05 57.51 68.65
C ARG A 16 51.85 57.85 67.15
N ARG A 17 52.86 58.58 66.53
CA ARG A 17 52.85 58.88 65.10
C ARG A 17 53.15 57.61 64.28
N GLY A 18 54.12 56.81 64.71
CA GLY A 18 54.42 55.53 64.10
C GLY A 18 53.19 54.54 64.10
N ASN A 19 52.62 54.43 65.30
CA ASN A 19 51.40 53.55 65.43
C ASN A 19 50.17 54.03 64.61
N ARG A 20 49.93 55.34 64.54
CA ARG A 20 48.88 55.93 63.69
C ARG A 20 49.14 55.67 62.18
N THR A 21 50.40 55.74 61.75
CA THR A 21 50.76 55.49 60.39
C THR A 21 50.69 54.03 60.01
N ILE A 22 51.06 53.14 60.96
CA ILE A 22 50.89 51.67 60.80
C ILE A 22 49.42 51.35 60.81
N LEU A 23 48.63 51.85 61.83
CA LEU A 23 47.18 51.67 61.88
C LEU A 23 46.47 52.13 60.58
N GLY A 24 46.86 53.31 60.04
CA GLY A 24 46.32 53.84 58.81
C GLY A 24 46.66 52.94 57.59
N ARG A 25 47.89 52.45 57.52
CA ARG A 25 48.29 51.53 56.44
C ARG A 25 47.58 50.19 56.57
N THR A 26 47.43 49.67 57.78
CA THR A 26 46.69 48.40 58.02
C THR A 26 45.23 48.55 57.68
N ILE A 27 44.57 49.66 58.00
CA ILE A 27 43.19 49.94 57.63
C ILE A 27 43.05 50.05 56.08
N VAL A 28 43.99 50.76 55.44
CA VAL A 28 44.01 50.87 53.97
C VAL A 28 44.21 49.52 53.34
N LEU A 29 45.15 48.72 53.87
CA LEU A 29 45.32 47.34 53.35
C LEU A 29 44.08 46.45 53.60
N LEU A 30 43.45 46.50 54.73
CA LEU A 30 42.22 45.81 55.08
C LEU A 30 41.06 46.20 54.11
N VAL A 31 40.92 47.49 53.86
CA VAL A 31 39.89 47.99 52.95
C VAL A 31 40.19 47.58 51.50
N VAL A 32 41.45 47.67 51.04
CA VAL A 32 41.86 47.27 49.71
C VAL A 32 41.73 45.77 49.55
N PHE A 33 42.21 44.96 50.49
CA PHE A 33 41.98 43.50 50.47
C PHE A 33 40.53 43.12 50.56
N GLY A 34 39.75 43.87 51.42
CA GLY A 34 38.29 43.67 51.49
C GLY A 34 37.65 43.99 50.16
N ILE A 35 37.94 45.05 49.48
CA ILE A 35 37.43 45.42 48.17
C ILE A 35 37.87 44.37 47.11
N LEU A 36 39.19 44.02 47.14
CA LEU A 36 39.72 43.00 46.23
C LEU A 36 39.03 41.62 46.42
N ALA A 37 38.68 41.26 47.66
CA ALA A 37 37.97 40.05 47.97
C ALA A 37 36.50 40.02 47.42
N PHE A 38 35.88 41.18 47.26
CA PHE A 38 34.53 41.30 46.67
C PHE A 38 34.53 41.27 45.15
N ILE A 39 35.66 41.55 44.48
CA ILE A 39 35.71 41.51 43.00
C ILE A 39 35.36 40.15 42.44
N PRO A 40 35.91 39.01 42.92
CA PRO A 40 35.49 37.68 42.44
C PRO A 40 34.00 37.42 42.67
N LEU A 41 33.45 37.89 43.77
CA LEU A 41 32.04 37.74 44.10
C LEU A 41 31.14 38.54 43.16
N LEU A 42 31.53 39.78 42.82
CA LEU A 42 30.84 40.62 41.85
C LEU A 42 30.96 40.05 40.44
N VAL A 43 32.13 39.50 40.07
CA VAL A 43 32.31 38.83 38.78
C VAL A 43 31.46 37.57 38.68
N THR A 44 31.37 36.79 39.76
CA THR A 44 30.51 35.60 39.82
C THR A 44 29.04 35.98 39.76
N LEU A 45 28.62 36.99 40.50
CA LEU A 45 27.25 37.53 40.46
C LEU A 45 26.90 38.08 39.08
N TYR A 46 27.80 38.83 38.44
CA TYR A 46 27.60 39.29 37.07
C TYR A 46 27.50 38.13 36.08
N LYS A 47 28.35 37.11 36.23
CA LYS A 47 28.32 35.92 35.41
C LYS A 47 27.00 35.15 35.58
N ILE A 48 26.53 34.97 36.83
CA ILE A 48 25.27 34.21 37.10
C ILE A 48 24.06 35.05 36.71
N GLN A 49 23.99 36.34 37.04
CA GLN A 49 22.80 37.17 36.86
C GLN A 49 22.66 37.80 35.46
N ILE A 50 23.78 37.99 34.73
CA ILE A 50 23.72 38.64 33.41
C ILE A 50 24.17 37.69 32.30
N VAL A 51 25.35 37.04 32.42
CA VAL A 51 25.89 36.21 31.34
C VAL A 51 25.23 34.82 31.25
N GLN A 52 24.85 34.28 32.39
CA GLN A 52 24.23 32.98 32.53
C GLN A 52 22.79 33.10 33.05
N HIS A 53 22.19 34.27 32.92
CA HIS A 53 20.81 34.50 33.34
C HIS A 53 19.84 33.51 32.74
N ASP A 54 19.83 33.41 31.41
CA ASP A 54 18.94 32.55 30.65
C ASP A 54 19.13 31.07 31.02
N TYR A 55 20.38 30.63 31.21
CA TYR A 55 20.68 29.27 31.61
C TYR A 55 20.16 28.93 33.02
N TYR A 56 20.34 29.84 34.01
CA TYR A 56 19.84 29.60 35.37
C TYR A 56 18.33 29.83 35.49
N GLU A 57 17.77 30.69 34.64
CA GLU A 57 16.33 30.90 34.52
C GLU A 57 15.68 29.65 33.95
N GLU A 58 16.23 29.08 32.89
CA GLU A 58 15.79 27.81 32.31
C GLU A 58 15.87 26.64 33.29
N LEU A 59 16.99 26.54 34.04
CA LEU A 59 17.14 25.54 35.11
C LEU A 59 16.12 25.73 36.26
N ALA A 60 15.82 26.96 36.63
CA ALA A 60 14.86 27.26 37.68
C ALA A 60 13.41 26.98 37.21
N ILE A 61 13.12 27.34 35.96
CA ILE A 61 11.83 27.01 35.30
C ILE A 61 11.67 25.50 35.25
N ASN A 62 12.65 24.75 34.76
CA ASN A 62 12.60 23.28 34.65
C ASN A 62 12.47 22.59 36.02
N GLN A 63 12.89 23.21 37.07
CA GLN A 63 12.80 22.67 38.45
C GLN A 63 11.48 23.03 39.16
N GLN A 64 10.84 24.14 38.77
CA GLN A 64 9.59 24.64 39.38
C GLN A 64 8.34 24.45 38.55
N THR A 65 8.48 24.11 37.29
CA THR A 65 7.36 23.85 36.38
C THR A 65 7.26 22.37 36.08
N ARG A 66 6.02 21.87 35.98
CA ARG A 66 5.72 20.60 35.32
C ARG A 66 5.31 20.94 33.90
N ASP A 67 6.08 20.44 32.97
CA ASP A 67 5.78 20.48 31.55
C ASP A 67 4.92 19.26 31.25
N VAL A 68 3.68 19.47 30.83
CA VAL A 68 2.79 18.40 30.34
C VAL A 68 2.71 18.60 28.84
N ALA A 69 3.29 17.66 28.08
CA ALA A 69 3.17 17.65 26.64
C ALA A 69 1.69 17.47 26.25
N VAL A 70 1.24 18.26 25.31
CA VAL A 70 -0.05 18.09 24.63
C VAL A 70 0.28 17.53 23.26
N GLU A 71 -0.06 16.27 23.03
CA GLU A 71 0.20 15.59 21.77
C GLU A 71 -0.61 16.27 20.67
N ALA A 72 0.04 16.57 19.53
CA ALA A 72 -0.62 16.99 18.30
C ALA A 72 -1.38 15.81 17.70
N ASN A 73 -2.45 16.07 17.00
CA ASN A 73 -3.08 15.05 16.18
C ASN A 73 -2.25 14.84 14.91
N ARG A 74 -1.94 13.58 14.62
CA ARG A 74 -1.28 13.23 13.38
C ARG A 74 -2.23 13.45 12.21
N GLY A 75 -1.74 14.09 11.14
CA GLY A 75 -2.49 14.41 9.94
C GLY A 75 -3.14 13.19 9.30
N THR A 76 -4.21 13.38 8.58
CA THR A 76 -4.98 12.34 7.89
C THR A 76 -4.38 12.04 6.52
N ILE A 77 -4.36 10.78 6.13
CA ILE A 77 -3.98 10.37 4.77
C ILE A 77 -5.28 10.06 4.01
N TYR A 78 -5.45 10.73 2.87
CA TYR A 78 -6.58 10.57 1.97
C TYR A 78 -6.15 9.96 0.64
N ASP A 79 -7.09 9.27 -0.03
CA ASP A 79 -6.95 8.98 -1.44
C ASP A 79 -7.24 10.22 -2.30
N ARG A 80 -7.09 10.12 -3.63
CA ARG A 80 -7.33 11.22 -4.57
C ARG A 80 -8.77 11.75 -4.58
N ASN A 81 -9.72 10.96 -4.07
CA ASN A 81 -11.15 11.29 -4.01
C ASN A 81 -11.57 11.81 -2.62
N GLY A 82 -10.63 11.92 -1.67
CA GLY A 82 -10.87 12.35 -0.30
C GLY A 82 -11.38 11.25 0.63
N ASN A 83 -11.29 9.98 0.24
CA ASN A 83 -11.58 8.87 1.15
C ASN A 83 -10.44 8.70 2.16
N THR A 84 -10.79 8.51 3.42
CA THR A 84 -9.81 8.36 4.50
C THR A 84 -9.13 7.00 4.44
N LEU A 85 -7.81 7.00 4.30
CA LEU A 85 -6.95 5.81 4.34
C LEU A 85 -6.32 5.61 5.72
N ALA A 86 -5.90 6.69 6.37
CA ALA A 86 -5.39 6.68 7.74
C ALA A 86 -5.81 7.93 8.48
N MET A 87 -6.23 7.80 9.74
CA MET A 87 -6.64 8.92 10.58
C MET A 87 -6.25 8.71 12.03
N SER A 88 -6.14 9.80 12.78
CA SER A 88 -5.94 9.76 14.23
C SER A 88 -7.28 9.91 14.95
N ALA A 89 -7.48 9.14 15.99
CA ALA A 89 -8.62 9.24 16.87
C ALA A 89 -8.16 9.41 18.33
N THR A 90 -8.89 10.21 19.10
CA THR A 90 -8.61 10.38 20.52
C THR A 90 -8.94 9.11 21.28
N VAL A 91 -7.95 8.61 22.00
CA VAL A 91 -8.07 7.53 22.97
C VAL A 91 -7.51 8.00 24.31
N TYR A 92 -7.58 7.18 25.33
CA TYR A 92 -7.20 7.61 26.68
C TYR A 92 -6.16 6.67 27.28
N ARG A 93 -5.12 7.31 27.85
CA ARG A 93 -4.12 6.63 28.66
C ARG A 93 -4.59 6.61 30.11
N ILE A 94 -4.66 5.43 30.71
CA ILE A 94 -5.02 5.22 32.11
C ILE A 94 -3.76 4.96 32.93
N ILE A 95 -3.49 5.84 33.87
CA ILE A 95 -2.30 5.83 34.71
C ILE A 95 -2.71 5.71 36.15
N VAL A 96 -2.06 4.85 36.92
CA VAL A 96 -2.21 4.79 38.36
C VAL A 96 -0.93 5.26 39.04
N SER A 97 -1.08 6.07 40.12
CA SER A 97 0.01 6.51 40.97
C SER A 97 -0.09 5.76 42.32
N PRO A 98 0.66 4.65 42.50
CA PRO A 98 0.68 3.93 43.78
C PRO A 98 1.09 4.80 44.95
N ARG A 99 2.06 5.73 44.71
CA ARG A 99 2.51 6.69 45.72
C ARG A 99 1.36 7.57 46.23
N ASP A 100 0.58 8.11 45.30
CA ASP A 100 -0.50 9.04 45.67
C ASP A 100 -1.73 8.26 46.18
N LEU A 101 -1.89 6.97 45.81
CA LEU A 101 -2.89 6.09 46.38
C LEU A 101 -2.65 5.86 47.89
N VAL A 102 -1.39 5.67 48.32
CA VAL A 102 -1.05 5.59 49.76
C VAL A 102 -1.51 6.86 50.50
N GLN A 103 -1.29 8.03 49.93
CA GLN A 103 -1.74 9.30 50.51
C GLN A 103 -3.30 9.39 50.59
N VAL A 104 -3.99 8.88 49.58
CA VAL A 104 -5.47 8.80 49.56
C VAL A 104 -5.95 7.88 50.72
N GLN A 105 -5.30 6.73 50.91
CA GLN A 105 -5.60 5.77 51.98
C GLN A 105 -5.37 6.38 53.36
N GLU A 106 -4.24 7.05 53.59
CA GLU A 106 -3.94 7.75 54.87
C GLU A 106 -4.96 8.86 55.16
N ASN A 107 -5.30 9.67 54.17
CA ASN A 107 -6.32 10.73 54.28
C ASN A 107 -7.73 10.15 54.60
N TYR A 108 -8.05 8.97 54.04
CA TYR A 108 -9.29 8.29 54.35
C TYR A 108 -9.30 7.79 55.78
N ALA A 109 -8.23 7.13 56.23
CA ALA A 109 -8.07 6.65 57.61
C ALA A 109 -8.18 7.80 58.63
N GLU A 110 -7.53 8.94 58.38
CA GLU A 110 -7.67 10.12 59.24
C GLU A 110 -9.11 10.65 59.35
N ARG A 111 -9.86 10.64 58.25
CA ARG A 111 -11.27 11.07 58.24
C ARG A 111 -12.16 10.11 59.04
N VAL A 112 -11.93 8.80 58.94
CA VAL A 112 -12.61 7.77 59.75
C VAL A 112 -12.32 7.97 61.24
N GLU A 113 -11.04 8.18 61.60
CA GLU A 113 -10.65 8.45 62.99
C GLU A 113 -11.32 9.74 63.56
N LYS A 114 -11.29 10.82 62.77
CA LYS A 114 -11.94 12.10 63.17
C LYS A 114 -13.48 11.99 63.23
N ALA A 115 -14.10 11.08 62.55
CA ALA A 115 -15.53 10.80 62.61
C ALA A 115 -15.93 10.15 63.95
N GLY A 116 -15.00 9.43 64.63
CA GLY A 116 -15.19 8.88 65.98
C GLY A 116 -16.41 7.94 66.09
N GLY A 117 -16.74 7.24 65.00
CA GLY A 117 -17.90 6.32 64.94
C GLY A 117 -19.26 7.02 64.65
N ASN A 118 -19.27 8.31 64.35
CA ASN A 118 -20.51 9.02 63.95
C ASN A 118 -20.82 8.77 62.48
N PRO A 119 -21.94 8.06 62.14
CA PRO A 119 -22.27 7.72 60.76
C PRO A 119 -22.42 8.93 59.84
N ASP A 120 -22.88 10.07 60.31
CA ASP A 120 -23.10 11.29 59.54
C ASP A 120 -21.78 12.01 59.16
N LYS A 121 -20.64 11.60 59.75
CA LYS A 121 -19.30 12.14 59.52
C LYS A 121 -18.38 11.19 58.81
N MET A 122 -18.81 9.94 58.59
CA MET A 122 -18.03 8.95 57.83
C MET A 122 -17.90 9.36 56.36
N PRO A 123 -16.77 9.03 55.70
CA PRO A 123 -16.65 9.22 54.26
C PRO A 123 -17.78 8.54 53.54
N SER A 124 -18.31 9.19 52.50
CA SER A 124 -19.38 8.63 51.66
C SER A 124 -18.85 7.61 50.64
N THR A 125 -17.54 7.62 50.35
CA THR A 125 -16.85 6.69 49.47
C THR A 125 -16.41 5.43 50.23
N PRO A 126 -16.27 4.29 49.54
CA PRO A 126 -15.62 3.10 50.12
C PRO A 126 -14.18 3.35 50.57
N GLU A 127 -13.63 2.45 51.38
CA GLU A 127 -12.20 2.47 51.73
C GLU A 127 -11.37 2.17 50.45
N PRO A 128 -10.42 3.06 50.06
CA PRO A 128 -9.65 2.94 48.82
C PRO A 128 -8.50 1.90 48.95
N THR A 129 -8.84 0.63 49.16
CA THR A 129 -7.86 -0.46 49.28
C THR A 129 -7.23 -0.78 47.90
N ASN A 130 -6.00 -1.33 47.91
CA ASN A 130 -5.37 -1.83 46.68
C ASN A 130 -6.22 -2.89 45.99
N GLU A 131 -6.91 -3.75 46.80
CA GLU A 131 -7.80 -4.79 46.28
C GLU A 131 -9.01 -4.19 45.54
N LEU A 132 -9.67 -3.15 46.12
CA LEU A 132 -10.78 -2.45 45.49
C LEU A 132 -10.35 -1.82 44.15
N VAL A 133 -9.17 -1.16 44.11
CA VAL A 133 -8.64 -0.52 42.93
C VAL A 133 -8.27 -1.55 41.88
N ALA A 134 -7.58 -2.64 42.26
CA ALA A 134 -7.17 -3.69 41.34
C ALA A 134 -8.37 -4.41 40.72
N GLN A 135 -9.37 -4.76 41.54
CA GLN A 135 -10.58 -5.43 41.05
C GLN A 135 -11.39 -4.51 40.11
N GLY A 136 -11.69 -3.29 40.56
CA GLY A 136 -12.52 -2.38 39.76
C GLY A 136 -11.87 -2.01 38.41
N LEU A 137 -10.56 -1.76 38.39
CA LEU A 137 -9.86 -1.49 37.14
C LEU A 137 -9.72 -2.74 36.27
N SER A 138 -9.57 -3.93 36.88
CA SER A 138 -9.57 -5.20 36.14
C SER A 138 -10.89 -5.43 35.41
N GLU A 139 -12.01 -5.24 36.11
CA GLU A 139 -13.36 -5.40 35.53
C GLU A 139 -13.62 -4.40 34.37
N ILE A 140 -13.12 -3.16 34.47
CA ILE A 140 -13.33 -2.13 33.46
C ILE A 140 -12.37 -2.29 32.30
N LEU A 141 -11.08 -2.55 32.56
CA LEU A 141 -10.03 -2.54 31.54
C LEU A 141 -9.79 -3.92 30.89
N GLY A 142 -10.33 -5.00 31.50
CA GLY A 142 -10.04 -6.37 31.06
C GLY A 142 -8.60 -6.83 31.32
N ILE A 143 -7.86 -6.13 32.19
CA ILE A 143 -6.47 -6.45 32.55
C ILE A 143 -6.51 -7.39 33.76
N ASP A 144 -5.60 -8.37 33.78
CA ASP A 144 -5.49 -9.29 34.91
C ASP A 144 -5.32 -8.56 36.24
N GLN A 145 -6.14 -8.94 37.24
CA GLN A 145 -6.18 -8.30 38.55
C GLN A 145 -4.84 -8.40 39.28
N GLU A 146 -4.14 -9.55 39.19
CA GLU A 146 -2.84 -9.75 39.83
C GLU A 146 -1.78 -8.83 39.24
N SER A 147 -1.83 -8.61 37.92
CA SER A 147 -0.94 -7.65 37.22
C SER A 147 -1.13 -6.21 37.68
N ILE A 148 -2.39 -5.78 37.90
CA ILE A 148 -2.67 -4.44 38.43
C ILE A 148 -2.21 -4.37 39.90
N ALA A 149 -2.51 -5.36 40.70
CA ALA A 149 -2.10 -5.41 42.12
C ALA A 149 -0.57 -5.34 42.27
N ALA A 150 0.19 -6.06 41.46
CA ALA A 150 1.66 -6.01 41.47
C ALA A 150 2.21 -4.60 41.14
N ARG A 151 1.53 -3.83 40.28
CA ARG A 151 1.89 -2.43 39.98
C ARG A 151 1.55 -1.52 41.17
N LEU A 152 0.42 -1.73 41.84
CA LEU A 152 0.01 -0.99 43.04
C LEU A 152 0.94 -1.18 44.25
N GLU A 153 1.67 -2.30 44.34
CA GLU A 153 2.69 -2.52 45.39
C GLU A 153 3.93 -1.65 45.24
N ARG A 154 4.14 -1.01 44.06
CA ARG A 154 5.27 -0.10 43.80
C ARG A 154 5.02 1.28 44.41
N THR A 155 4.87 1.37 45.72
CA THR A 155 4.45 2.58 46.45
C THR A 155 5.38 3.81 46.25
N TYR A 156 6.57 3.63 45.71
CA TYR A 156 7.46 4.71 45.31
C TYR A 156 7.14 5.30 43.95
N SER A 157 6.39 4.59 43.11
CA SER A 157 6.05 5.02 41.74
C SER A 157 4.86 5.97 41.75
N ALA A 158 5.00 7.06 40.99
CA ALA A 158 3.92 8.01 40.71
C ALA A 158 3.30 7.82 39.35
N TYR A 159 3.80 6.86 38.52
CA TYR A 159 3.41 6.73 37.13
C TYR A 159 3.51 5.26 36.68
N GLU A 160 2.39 4.56 36.77
CA GLU A 160 2.26 3.19 36.25
C GLU A 160 1.13 3.17 35.22
N VAL A 161 1.51 3.00 33.92
CA VAL A 161 0.54 2.98 32.83
C VAL A 161 -0.17 1.62 32.83
N LEU A 162 -1.47 1.58 32.99
CA LEU A 162 -2.28 0.37 32.88
C LEU A 162 -2.64 0.08 31.43
N THR A 163 -3.10 1.08 30.71
CA THR A 163 -3.32 1.02 29.27
C THR A 163 -3.05 2.40 28.64
N SER A 164 -2.55 2.42 27.41
CA SER A 164 -2.29 3.66 26.67
C SER A 164 -3.34 3.96 25.61
N GLN A 165 -4.32 3.07 25.38
CA GLN A 165 -5.25 3.16 24.24
C GLN A 165 -6.67 2.73 24.65
N ALA A 166 -7.19 3.23 25.79
CA ALA A 166 -8.58 2.99 26.19
C ALA A 166 -9.52 3.85 25.32
N GLU A 167 -10.55 3.24 24.79
CA GLU A 167 -11.62 3.94 24.08
C GLU A 167 -12.41 4.86 25.04
N GLU A 168 -13.07 5.89 24.51
CA GLU A 168 -13.80 6.89 25.30
C GLU A 168 -14.80 6.27 26.28
N VAL A 169 -15.55 5.26 25.85
CA VAL A 169 -16.52 4.55 26.70
C VAL A 169 -15.85 3.90 27.91
N VAL A 170 -14.67 3.31 27.71
CA VAL A 170 -13.88 2.69 28.79
C VAL A 170 -13.30 3.76 29.71
N ALA A 171 -12.80 4.85 29.14
CA ALA A 171 -12.27 6.00 29.88
C ALA A 171 -13.36 6.63 30.78
N ASP A 172 -14.59 6.75 30.29
CA ASP A 172 -15.72 7.26 31.05
C ASP A 172 -16.10 6.33 32.22
N GLN A 173 -16.05 5.01 32.01
CA GLN A 173 -16.24 4.05 33.09
C GLN A 173 -15.15 4.20 34.16
N VAL A 174 -13.89 4.41 33.76
CA VAL A 174 -12.80 4.69 34.70
C VAL A 174 -13.01 6.01 35.46
N ARG A 175 -13.44 7.09 34.74
CA ARG A 175 -13.75 8.38 35.38
C ARG A 175 -14.87 8.24 36.41
N GLN A 176 -15.92 7.48 36.09
CA GLN A 176 -17.00 7.18 37.01
C GLN A 176 -16.48 6.41 38.20
N PHE A 177 -15.67 5.36 37.99
CA PHE A 177 -15.05 4.58 39.08
C PHE A 177 -14.18 5.45 40.01
N ILE A 178 -13.38 6.36 39.42
CA ILE A 178 -12.57 7.35 40.18
C ILE A 178 -13.47 8.20 41.08
N SER A 179 -14.56 8.72 40.53
CA SER A 179 -15.52 9.59 41.22
C SER A 179 -16.20 8.86 42.38
N ASP A 180 -16.70 7.65 42.14
CA ASP A 180 -17.47 6.86 43.10
C ASP A 180 -16.61 6.38 44.29
N ASN A 181 -15.31 6.20 44.05
CA ASN A 181 -14.37 5.72 45.05
C ASN A 181 -13.42 6.80 45.61
N GLY A 182 -13.53 8.05 45.18
CA GLY A 182 -12.70 9.17 45.69
C GLY A 182 -11.22 9.07 45.33
N LEU A 183 -10.90 8.54 44.12
CA LEU A 183 -9.54 8.18 43.68
C LEU A 183 -8.90 9.25 42.78
N SER A 184 -9.44 10.46 42.71
CA SER A 184 -9.04 11.50 41.74
C SER A 184 -7.57 11.88 41.78
N ASN A 185 -6.86 11.67 42.85
CA ASN A 185 -5.43 11.98 43.00
C ASN A 185 -4.51 10.78 42.66
N SER A 186 -5.06 9.58 42.55
CA SER A 186 -4.28 8.34 42.41
C SER A 186 -4.45 7.68 41.07
N ILE A 187 -5.50 8.00 40.34
CA ILE A 187 -5.76 7.50 38.99
C ILE A 187 -5.98 8.70 38.04
N VAL A 188 -5.26 8.72 36.94
CA VAL A 188 -5.30 9.79 35.95
C VAL A 188 -5.72 9.23 34.60
N VAL A 189 -6.67 9.89 33.95
CA VAL A 189 -7.14 9.59 32.61
C VAL A 189 -6.73 10.75 31.71
N THR A 190 -5.75 10.53 30.85
CA THR A 190 -5.24 11.56 29.94
C THR A 190 -5.59 11.22 28.50
N PRO A 191 -6.05 12.19 27.67
CA PRO A 191 -6.22 11.95 26.27
C PRO A 191 -4.86 11.68 25.60
N THR A 192 -4.86 10.83 24.61
CA THR A 192 -3.75 10.54 23.71
C THR A 192 -4.30 10.20 22.32
N SER A 193 -3.46 10.01 21.35
CA SER A 193 -3.88 9.70 19.99
C SER A 193 -3.59 8.25 19.63
N LYS A 194 -4.49 7.63 18.87
CA LYS A 194 -4.30 6.31 18.24
C LYS A 194 -4.53 6.42 16.75
N ARG A 195 -3.63 5.84 15.98
CA ARG A 195 -3.76 5.75 14.54
C ARG A 195 -4.73 4.64 14.15
N TYR A 196 -5.63 4.94 13.24
CA TYR A 196 -6.61 4.01 12.67
C TYR A 196 -6.51 3.99 11.16
N TYR A 197 -6.64 2.79 10.60
CA TYR A 197 -6.66 2.52 9.18
C TYR A 197 -8.01 1.89 8.84
N PRO A 198 -9.01 2.69 8.41
CA PRO A 198 -10.40 2.23 8.23
C PRO A 198 -10.55 1.10 7.21
N GLN A 199 -9.63 1.02 6.26
CA GLN A 199 -9.62 0.02 5.20
C GLN A 199 -8.77 -1.22 5.52
N ASN A 200 -8.28 -1.34 6.76
CA ASN A 200 -7.46 -2.43 7.29
C ASN A 200 -6.19 -2.69 6.46
N SER A 201 -6.25 -3.51 5.39
CA SER A 201 -5.11 -3.95 4.60
C SER A 201 -4.92 -3.19 3.28
N LEU A 202 -5.85 -2.29 2.92
CA LEU A 202 -5.81 -1.59 1.63
C LEU A 202 -4.50 -0.80 1.46
N ALA A 203 -3.76 -1.09 0.38
CA ALA A 203 -2.46 -0.45 0.05
C ALA A 203 -1.44 -0.47 1.21
N CYS A 204 -1.44 -1.55 2.02
CA CYS A 204 -0.72 -1.58 3.30
C CYS A 204 0.78 -1.30 3.17
N GLN A 205 1.48 -1.79 2.12
CA GLN A 205 2.90 -1.52 1.92
C GLN A 205 3.17 -0.09 1.43
N VAL A 206 2.17 0.58 0.88
CA VAL A 206 2.29 1.99 0.44
C VAL A 206 1.99 2.93 1.59
N ILE A 207 0.87 2.76 2.27
CA ILE A 207 0.48 3.60 3.41
C ILE A 207 1.48 3.44 4.54
N GLY A 208 1.85 2.20 4.87
CA GLY A 208 2.69 1.91 6.03
C GLY A 208 1.94 2.05 7.34
N PHE A 209 2.66 2.02 8.44
CA PHE A 209 2.06 2.08 9.78
C PHE A 209 2.91 2.88 10.76
N VAL A 210 2.30 3.23 11.89
CA VAL A 210 2.94 3.96 12.99
C VAL A 210 3.26 3.01 14.15
N ASN A 211 4.43 3.18 14.74
CA ASN A 211 4.82 2.52 15.98
C ASN A 211 5.03 3.54 17.12
N ALA A 212 5.62 3.11 18.22
CA ALA A 212 5.87 3.99 19.38
C ALA A 212 6.84 5.15 19.11
N ASN A 213 7.59 5.10 18.00
CA ASN A 213 8.60 6.10 17.63
C ASN A 213 8.15 7.00 16.46
N GLY A 214 6.92 6.86 15.97
CA GLY A 214 6.40 7.56 14.81
C GLY A 214 6.14 6.63 13.63
N GLY A 215 6.12 7.16 12.40
CA GLY A 215 5.96 6.40 11.18
C GLY A 215 7.08 5.40 10.97
N ALA A 216 6.73 4.14 10.69
CA ALA A 216 7.71 3.06 10.60
C ALA A 216 7.97 2.63 9.14
N TYR A 217 6.95 2.65 8.29
CA TYR A 217 7.03 2.26 6.88
C TYR A 217 6.13 3.14 6.00
N GLY A 218 6.35 3.07 4.69
CA GLY A 218 5.50 3.70 3.67
C GLY A 218 5.39 5.21 3.80
N ILE A 219 4.25 5.76 3.39
CA ILE A 219 3.90 7.19 3.47
C ILE A 219 3.96 7.70 4.93
N GLU A 220 3.53 6.88 5.89
CA GLU A 220 3.59 7.22 7.32
C GLU A 220 5.04 7.56 7.77
N ALA A 221 6.03 6.84 7.25
CA ALA A 221 7.43 7.08 7.59
C ALA A 221 8.07 8.18 6.72
N LEU A 222 7.70 8.24 5.45
CA LEU A 222 8.28 9.19 4.51
C LEU A 222 7.92 10.64 4.85
N TYR A 223 6.66 10.86 5.24
CA TYR A 223 6.11 12.17 5.58
C TYR A 223 5.89 12.33 7.09
N GLU A 224 6.80 11.78 7.91
CA GLU A 224 6.72 11.85 9.37
C GLU A 224 6.69 13.29 9.88
N GLU A 225 7.52 14.19 9.30
CA GLU A 225 7.63 15.58 9.72
C GLU A 225 6.31 16.33 9.49
N GLU A 226 5.69 16.13 8.34
CA GLU A 226 4.43 16.77 7.96
C GLU A 226 3.25 16.20 8.75
N LEU A 227 3.21 14.88 8.85
CA LEU A 227 2.10 14.19 9.51
C LEU A 227 2.09 14.36 11.03
N SER A 228 3.26 14.41 11.71
CA SER A 228 3.33 14.37 13.18
C SER A 228 2.89 15.65 13.87
N GLY A 229 2.99 16.79 13.19
CA GLY A 229 2.72 18.12 13.76
C GLY A 229 3.69 18.53 14.85
N GLU A 230 3.38 19.62 15.53
CA GLU A 230 4.19 20.14 16.61
C GLU A 230 3.53 19.93 17.97
N VAL A 231 4.23 19.28 18.90
CA VAL A 231 3.75 19.00 20.24
C VAL A 231 3.59 20.30 21.02
N GLY A 232 2.39 20.56 21.50
CA GLY A 232 2.10 21.63 22.45
C GLY A 232 2.55 21.31 23.87
N ARG A 233 2.53 22.29 24.74
CA ARG A 233 2.85 22.08 26.14
C ARG A 233 2.04 22.98 27.08
N VAL A 234 1.64 22.43 28.20
CA VAL A 234 1.06 23.17 29.31
C VAL A 234 2.11 23.29 30.41
N VAL A 235 2.57 24.50 30.65
CA VAL A 235 3.55 24.79 31.71
C VAL A 235 2.82 25.26 32.96
N THR A 236 2.72 24.40 33.99
CA THR A 236 2.08 24.72 35.27
C THR A 236 3.13 24.95 36.34
N ALA A 237 3.01 26.04 37.13
CA ALA A 237 3.89 26.31 38.25
C ALA A 237 3.46 25.53 39.50
N ARG A 238 4.45 24.89 40.21
CA ARG A 238 4.25 24.19 41.47
C ARG A 238 4.93 24.92 42.61
N ASN A 239 4.32 24.89 43.79
CA ASN A 239 4.98 25.33 45.01
C ASN A 239 6.01 24.29 45.48
N GLY A 240 6.88 24.67 46.49
CA GLY A 240 7.92 23.78 47.00
C GLY A 240 7.45 22.49 47.66
N ASN A 241 6.13 22.27 47.83
CA ASN A 241 5.49 21.05 48.32
C ASN A 241 4.85 20.21 47.19
N GLY A 242 5.07 20.56 45.88
CA GLY A 242 4.54 19.79 44.75
C GLY A 242 3.06 20.02 44.45
N THR A 243 2.38 20.97 45.15
CA THR A 243 0.98 21.29 44.92
C THR A 243 0.86 22.37 43.83
N GLU A 244 -0.05 22.17 42.88
CA GLU A 244 -0.29 23.14 41.81
C GLU A 244 -0.73 24.49 42.38
N MET A 245 -0.10 25.57 41.94
CA MET A 245 -0.49 26.93 42.32
C MET A 245 -1.61 27.39 41.38
N LEU A 246 -2.80 27.52 41.95
CA LEU A 246 -4.00 27.98 41.20
C LEU A 246 -3.76 29.27 40.43
N SER A 247 -3.87 29.15 39.09
CA SER A 247 -4.35 30.14 38.11
C SER A 247 -3.56 31.42 37.82
N ARG A 248 -2.27 31.59 38.15
CA ARG A 248 -1.54 32.81 37.76
C ARG A 248 -0.37 32.61 36.80
N TYR A 249 0.07 31.39 36.54
CA TYR A 249 1.22 31.10 35.68
C TYR A 249 1.00 29.77 34.90
N GLU A 250 -0.16 29.61 34.25
CA GLU A 250 -0.35 28.60 33.23
C GLU A 250 -0.07 29.26 31.87
N ASN A 251 1.02 28.84 31.22
CA ASN A 251 1.26 29.17 29.82
C ASN A 251 0.86 27.95 28.99
N TYR A 252 -0.14 28.13 28.15
CA TYR A 252 -0.53 27.14 27.13
C TYR A 252 0.23 27.48 25.85
N TYR A 253 0.93 26.50 25.35
CA TYR A 253 1.44 26.47 23.99
C TYR A 253 0.59 25.43 23.26
N ASP A 254 -0.28 25.87 22.39
CA ASP A 254 -1.15 24.98 21.66
C ASP A 254 -0.32 24.04 20.79
N ALA A 255 -0.75 22.78 20.68
CA ALA A 255 -0.21 21.86 19.71
C ALA A 255 -0.63 22.31 18.31
N THR A 256 0.23 22.14 17.33
CA THR A 256 -0.12 22.31 15.91
C THR A 256 -0.31 20.93 15.32
N ASP A 257 -1.53 20.63 14.90
CA ASP A 257 -1.84 19.34 14.28
C ASP A 257 -1.02 19.16 12.98
N GLY A 258 -0.70 17.92 12.65
CA GLY A 258 0.03 17.59 11.44
C GLY A 258 -0.79 17.85 10.18
N ASP A 259 -0.09 18.11 9.10
CA ASP A 259 -0.68 18.32 7.78
C ASP A 259 -1.25 17.03 7.23
N ASN A 260 -2.30 17.14 6.44
CA ASN A 260 -2.93 16.00 5.78
C ASN A 260 -2.27 15.73 4.44
N ILE A 261 -2.20 14.46 4.06
CA ILE A 261 -1.62 14.04 2.78
C ILE A 261 -2.73 13.49 1.88
N ILE A 262 -2.78 13.98 0.67
CA ILE A 262 -3.63 13.46 -0.40
C ILE A 262 -2.73 12.66 -1.33
N LEU A 263 -3.10 11.39 -1.54
CA LEU A 263 -2.38 10.48 -2.43
C LEU A 263 -3.00 10.47 -3.83
N THR A 264 -2.22 10.04 -4.82
CA THR A 264 -2.71 9.74 -6.17
C THR A 264 -3.51 8.45 -6.23
N LEU A 265 -3.39 7.60 -5.21
CA LEU A 265 -4.14 6.35 -5.10
C LEU A 265 -5.64 6.59 -5.15
N ASP A 266 -6.34 5.73 -5.87
CA ASP A 266 -7.80 5.63 -5.88
C ASP A 266 -8.20 4.36 -5.12
N ALA A 267 -8.90 4.49 -4.00
CA ALA A 267 -9.27 3.36 -3.14
C ALA A 267 -10.11 2.30 -3.88
N THR A 268 -10.90 2.70 -4.88
CA THR A 268 -11.70 1.78 -5.69
C THR A 268 -10.80 0.99 -6.65
N ILE A 269 -9.92 1.67 -7.39
CA ILE A 269 -8.96 1.00 -8.29
C ILE A 269 -8.03 0.11 -7.47
N GLN A 270 -7.57 0.59 -6.31
CA GLN A 270 -6.75 -0.19 -5.38
C GLN A 270 -7.45 -1.50 -4.96
N SER A 271 -8.73 -1.41 -4.59
CA SER A 271 -9.50 -2.59 -4.21
C SER A 271 -9.68 -3.60 -5.37
N TYR A 272 -9.79 -3.10 -6.60
CA TYR A 272 -9.83 -3.95 -7.79
C TYR A 272 -8.49 -4.67 -8.01
N CYS A 273 -7.36 -3.94 -7.89
CA CYS A 273 -6.03 -4.52 -8.01
C CYS A 273 -5.78 -5.62 -6.96
N GLU A 274 -6.11 -5.36 -5.69
CA GLU A 274 -5.96 -6.34 -4.62
C GLU A 274 -6.84 -7.58 -4.85
N ARG A 275 -8.12 -7.38 -5.17
CA ARG A 275 -9.06 -8.47 -5.45
C ARG A 275 -8.59 -9.35 -6.61
N ILE A 276 -8.10 -8.75 -7.69
CA ILE A 276 -7.64 -9.49 -8.88
C ILE A 276 -6.32 -10.21 -8.58
N LEU A 277 -5.43 -9.59 -7.83
CA LEU A 277 -4.17 -10.21 -7.40
C LEU A 277 -4.44 -11.45 -6.54
N GLU A 278 -5.27 -11.32 -5.51
CA GLU A 278 -5.65 -12.43 -4.61
C GLU A 278 -6.40 -13.54 -5.37
N LYS A 279 -7.39 -13.19 -6.21
CA LYS A 279 -8.11 -14.13 -7.05
C LYS A 279 -7.17 -14.98 -7.91
N GLY A 280 -6.14 -14.36 -8.48
CA GLY A 280 -5.14 -15.07 -9.28
C GLY A 280 -4.23 -15.95 -8.43
N ILE A 281 -3.80 -15.47 -7.25
CA ILE A 281 -2.97 -16.25 -6.32
C ILE A 281 -3.69 -17.53 -5.91
N GLU A 282 -4.95 -17.43 -5.52
CA GLU A 282 -5.76 -18.59 -5.16
C GLU A 282 -6.01 -19.52 -6.36
N THR A 283 -6.40 -18.95 -7.52
CA THR A 283 -6.74 -19.72 -8.73
C THR A 283 -5.58 -20.52 -9.28
N PHE A 284 -4.38 -19.93 -9.26
CA PHE A 284 -3.18 -20.48 -9.89
C PHE A 284 -2.20 -21.13 -8.89
N GLU A 285 -2.57 -21.23 -7.62
CA GLU A 285 -1.75 -21.82 -6.57
C GLU A 285 -0.36 -21.16 -6.47
N VAL A 286 -0.34 -19.80 -6.46
CA VAL A 286 0.89 -19.02 -6.45
C VAL A 286 1.55 -19.08 -5.07
N GLN A 287 2.85 -19.41 -5.01
CA GLN A 287 3.56 -19.67 -3.76
C GLN A 287 4.15 -18.42 -3.11
N ASN A 288 4.67 -17.48 -3.93
CA ASN A 288 5.39 -16.32 -3.42
C ASN A 288 4.58 -15.03 -3.53
N GLY A 289 3.26 -15.14 -3.76
CA GLY A 289 2.39 -13.98 -3.95
C GLY A 289 2.64 -13.25 -5.29
N GLY A 290 2.62 -11.93 -5.27
CA GLY A 290 2.78 -11.15 -6.49
C GLY A 290 2.57 -9.66 -6.26
N PHE A 291 2.44 -8.93 -7.36
CA PHE A 291 2.17 -7.50 -7.31
C PHE A 291 1.26 -7.06 -8.48
N CYS A 292 0.55 -5.95 -8.25
CA CYS A 292 -0.24 -5.27 -9.26
C CYS A 292 -0.08 -3.77 -9.11
N ILE A 293 0.34 -3.08 -10.18
CA ILE A 293 0.47 -1.63 -10.22
C ILE A 293 -0.44 -1.11 -11.33
N ALA A 294 -1.25 -0.10 -11.03
CA ALA A 294 -1.99 0.68 -12.01
C ALA A 294 -1.50 2.13 -11.98
N MET A 295 -1.17 2.68 -13.15
CA MET A 295 -0.58 4.01 -13.27
C MET A 295 -1.28 4.78 -14.40
N ASP A 296 -1.43 6.08 -14.23
CA ASP A 296 -1.76 7.02 -15.29
C ASP A 296 -0.50 7.22 -16.15
N PRO A 297 -0.52 6.80 -17.43
CA PRO A 297 0.68 6.84 -18.24
C PRO A 297 1.15 8.25 -18.61
N ASP A 298 0.24 9.23 -18.64
CA ASP A 298 0.55 10.60 -19.06
C ASP A 298 1.17 11.44 -17.96
N THR A 299 0.83 11.13 -16.70
CA THR A 299 1.29 11.89 -15.53
C THR A 299 2.32 11.17 -14.70
N GLY A 300 2.38 9.85 -14.74
CA GLY A 300 3.18 9.03 -13.83
C GLY A 300 2.53 8.80 -12.46
N ALA A 301 1.30 9.30 -12.26
CA ALA A 301 0.58 9.12 -11.00
C ALA A 301 0.21 7.66 -10.77
N ILE A 302 0.56 7.12 -9.62
CA ILE A 302 0.19 5.77 -9.23
C ILE A 302 -1.25 5.76 -8.74
N LEU A 303 -2.13 5.09 -9.47
CA LEU A 303 -3.56 4.99 -9.17
C LEU A 303 -3.85 3.86 -8.17
N ALA A 304 -3.08 2.78 -8.25
CA ALA A 304 -3.16 1.65 -7.33
C ALA A 304 -1.85 0.89 -7.27
N TRP A 305 -1.61 0.28 -6.11
CA TRP A 305 -0.40 -0.48 -5.87
C TRP A 305 -0.66 -1.59 -4.84
N ALA A 306 -0.89 -2.79 -5.33
CA ALA A 306 -1.14 -3.97 -4.52
C ALA A 306 0.07 -4.90 -4.49
N ASN A 307 0.38 -5.42 -3.31
CA ASN A 307 1.38 -6.47 -3.10
C ASN A 307 0.76 -7.63 -2.33
N SER A 308 1.26 -8.82 -2.51
CA SER A 308 0.91 -10.00 -1.72
C SER A 308 2.18 -10.66 -1.17
N PRO A 309 2.17 -11.07 0.14
CA PRO A 309 1.05 -11.00 1.08
C PRO A 309 0.72 -9.58 1.53
N SER A 310 -0.55 -9.31 1.81
CA SER A 310 -1.03 -8.10 2.48
C SER A 310 -1.07 -8.29 4.00
N TYR A 311 -1.21 -7.20 4.79
CA TYR A 311 -1.33 -7.27 6.25
C TYR A 311 -2.26 -6.19 6.79
N ASP A 312 -2.82 -6.42 7.99
CA ASP A 312 -3.67 -5.44 8.67
C ASP A 312 -2.82 -4.30 9.26
N LEU A 313 -3.01 -3.09 8.75
CA LEU A 313 -2.33 -1.87 9.21
C LEU A 313 -2.62 -1.53 10.68
N ASN A 314 -3.76 -1.96 11.22
CA ASN A 314 -4.09 -1.79 12.63
C ASN A 314 -3.35 -2.79 13.54
N ASN A 315 -2.85 -3.90 12.97
CA ASN A 315 -2.13 -4.96 13.66
C ASN A 315 -0.91 -5.45 12.85
N PRO A 316 0.03 -4.57 12.46
CA PRO A 316 1.05 -4.86 11.46
C PRO A 316 2.04 -5.96 11.86
N SER A 317 2.16 -6.23 13.16
CA SER A 317 3.05 -7.25 13.69
C SER A 317 2.47 -8.67 13.67
N VAL A 318 1.17 -8.81 13.36
CA VAL A 318 0.51 -10.11 13.21
C VAL A 318 0.80 -10.63 11.80
N ILE A 319 1.27 -11.86 11.71
CA ILE A 319 1.52 -12.50 10.41
C ILE A 319 0.17 -12.88 9.80
N SER A 320 -0.06 -12.41 8.57
CA SER A 320 -1.30 -12.63 7.84
C SER A 320 -1.33 -13.94 7.05
N ASP A 321 -0.17 -14.42 6.61
CA ASP A 321 -0.04 -15.67 5.88
C ASP A 321 -0.21 -16.88 6.82
N PRO A 322 -1.23 -17.74 6.62
CA PRO A 322 -1.50 -18.85 7.52
C PRO A 322 -0.43 -19.94 7.49
N ASP A 323 0.28 -20.12 6.38
CA ASP A 323 1.33 -21.12 6.25
C ASP A 323 2.58 -20.66 7.02
N VAL A 324 2.97 -19.40 6.85
CA VAL A 324 4.07 -18.77 7.61
C VAL A 324 3.73 -18.75 9.11
N GLN A 325 2.48 -18.43 9.47
CA GLN A 325 2.05 -18.47 10.87
C GLN A 325 2.12 -19.89 11.46
N ALA A 326 1.76 -20.92 10.69
CA ALA A 326 1.86 -22.32 11.14
C ALA A 326 3.33 -22.75 11.36
N GLU A 327 4.27 -22.29 10.54
CA GLU A 327 5.70 -22.52 10.72
C GLU A 327 6.21 -21.84 12.01
N LEU A 328 5.82 -20.61 12.26
CA LEU A 328 6.14 -19.86 13.48
C LEU A 328 5.56 -20.54 14.72
N ASP A 329 4.33 -21.03 14.66
CA ASP A 329 3.71 -21.77 15.77
C ASP A 329 4.47 -23.09 16.06
N ALA A 330 4.95 -23.76 15.04
CA ALA A 330 5.78 -24.95 15.18
C ALA A 330 7.14 -24.63 15.84
N LEU A 331 7.80 -23.54 15.45
CA LEU A 331 9.03 -23.06 16.08
C LEU A 331 8.81 -22.66 17.54
N LYS A 332 7.74 -21.92 17.82
CA LYS A 332 7.34 -21.53 19.17
C LYS A 332 7.09 -22.75 20.06
N ALA A 333 6.42 -23.79 19.54
CA ALA A 333 6.18 -25.04 20.25
C ALA A 333 7.46 -25.84 20.51
N ALA A 334 8.44 -25.80 19.59
CA ALA A 334 9.68 -26.57 19.67
C ALA A 334 10.71 -25.92 20.60
N TYR A 335 10.85 -24.58 20.54
CA TYR A 335 11.94 -23.85 21.20
C TYR A 335 11.50 -22.89 22.30
N GLY A 336 10.24 -22.50 22.32
CA GLY A 336 9.67 -21.50 23.24
C GLY A 336 9.54 -20.10 22.63
N GLU A 337 8.66 -19.27 23.22
CA GLU A 337 8.35 -17.92 22.73
C GLU A 337 9.52 -16.92 22.83
N ASP A 338 10.41 -17.11 23.83
CA ASP A 338 11.57 -16.25 24.07
C ASP A 338 12.85 -16.80 23.42
N SER A 339 12.77 -17.82 22.57
CA SER A 339 13.96 -18.41 21.93
C SER A 339 14.45 -17.54 20.78
N ASP A 340 15.79 -17.54 20.56
CA ASP A 340 16.39 -16.80 19.47
C ASP A 340 15.86 -17.29 18.11
N GLU A 341 15.67 -18.62 17.95
CA GLU A 341 15.16 -19.22 16.72
C GLU A 341 13.75 -18.74 16.36
N TYR A 342 12.85 -18.64 17.37
CA TYR A 342 11.50 -18.14 17.13
C TYR A 342 11.50 -16.63 16.85
N LEU A 343 12.22 -15.84 17.65
CA LEU A 343 12.26 -14.38 17.52
C LEU A 343 12.91 -13.94 16.20
N GLU A 344 13.97 -14.62 15.75
CA GLU A 344 14.60 -14.34 14.44
C GLU A 344 13.64 -14.66 13.29
N ALA A 345 12.99 -15.83 13.33
CA ALA A 345 12.01 -16.22 12.30
C ALA A 345 10.81 -15.28 12.25
N LEU A 346 10.26 -14.88 13.42
CA LEU A 346 9.17 -13.91 13.50
C LEU A 346 9.58 -12.55 12.93
N GLY A 347 10.77 -12.06 13.30
CA GLY A 347 11.30 -10.79 12.79
C GLY A 347 11.46 -10.81 11.27
N GLN A 348 11.97 -11.92 10.71
CA GLN A 348 12.09 -12.07 9.25
C GLN A 348 10.73 -12.11 8.57
N ALA A 349 9.78 -12.88 9.09
CA ALA A 349 8.42 -12.97 8.54
C ALA A 349 7.71 -11.62 8.54
N GLN A 350 7.91 -10.79 9.59
CA GLN A 350 7.39 -9.43 9.64
C GLN A 350 8.04 -8.53 8.57
N LEU A 351 9.35 -8.59 8.41
CA LEU A 351 10.04 -7.82 7.38
C LEU A 351 9.59 -8.21 5.98
N ASP A 352 9.37 -9.50 5.73
CA ASP A 352 8.92 -10.01 4.44
C ASP A 352 7.51 -9.56 4.09
N GLN A 353 6.57 -9.56 5.06
CA GLN A 353 5.21 -9.05 4.80
C GLN A 353 5.12 -7.53 4.66
N TRP A 354 6.01 -6.76 5.32
CA TRP A 354 6.07 -5.30 5.17
C TRP A 354 6.79 -4.85 3.89
N ARG A 355 7.51 -5.78 3.25
CA ARG A 355 8.30 -5.50 2.06
C ARG A 355 7.43 -5.07 0.89
N ASN A 356 7.78 -3.96 0.26
CA ASN A 356 7.14 -3.49 -0.96
C ASN A 356 7.84 -4.07 -2.19
N LYS A 357 7.33 -5.21 -2.70
CA LYS A 357 7.94 -5.95 -3.82
C LYS A 357 8.16 -5.09 -5.06
N ALA A 358 7.28 -4.13 -5.33
CA ALA A 358 7.35 -3.37 -6.57
C ALA A 358 8.49 -2.34 -6.64
N ILE A 359 9.08 -1.96 -5.50
CA ILE A 359 10.27 -1.08 -5.45
C ILE A 359 11.48 -1.72 -4.80
N ASN A 360 11.28 -2.69 -3.88
CA ASN A 360 12.39 -3.28 -3.15
C ASN A 360 12.98 -4.51 -3.87
N ASP A 361 12.20 -5.17 -4.73
CA ASP A 361 12.60 -6.38 -5.43
C ASP A 361 12.93 -6.11 -6.89
N THR A 362 13.88 -6.85 -7.41
CA THR A 362 14.20 -6.86 -8.83
C THR A 362 13.93 -8.24 -9.41
N TYR A 363 13.43 -8.29 -10.63
CA TYR A 363 13.16 -9.54 -11.33
C TYR A 363 13.51 -9.44 -12.81
N GLU A 364 13.67 -10.56 -13.47
CA GLU A 364 13.79 -10.58 -14.93
C GLU A 364 12.43 -10.25 -15.55
N PRO A 365 12.28 -9.14 -16.30
CA PRO A 365 10.98 -8.73 -16.85
C PRO A 365 10.47 -9.68 -17.95
N GLY A 366 11.34 -10.52 -18.48
CA GLY A 366 11.01 -11.42 -19.55
C GLY A 366 10.43 -10.68 -20.76
N SER A 367 9.47 -11.30 -21.44
CA SER A 367 8.94 -10.78 -22.71
C SER A 367 8.19 -9.46 -22.60
N THR A 368 7.85 -8.95 -21.41
CA THR A 368 7.30 -7.59 -21.26
C THR A 368 8.30 -6.53 -21.71
N PHE A 369 9.60 -6.78 -21.51
CA PHE A 369 10.68 -5.92 -21.93
C PHE A 369 10.75 -5.71 -23.45
N LYS A 370 10.18 -6.61 -24.23
CA LYS A 370 10.12 -6.50 -25.72
C LYS A 370 9.38 -5.26 -26.18
N SER A 371 8.52 -4.67 -25.35
CA SER A 371 7.82 -3.42 -25.70
C SER A 371 8.80 -2.27 -25.88
N MET A 372 9.81 -2.13 -25.01
CA MET A 372 10.85 -1.11 -25.12
C MET A 372 11.80 -1.39 -26.29
N VAL A 373 12.17 -2.68 -26.50
CA VAL A 373 13.01 -3.09 -27.64
C VAL A 373 12.32 -2.81 -28.98
N LEU A 374 11.00 -3.05 -29.06
CA LEU A 374 10.19 -2.70 -30.23
C LEU A 374 10.22 -1.19 -30.48
N ALA A 375 9.94 -0.40 -29.45
CA ALA A 375 9.90 1.05 -29.54
C ALA A 375 11.25 1.63 -29.99
N ALA A 376 12.35 1.19 -29.38
CA ALA A 376 13.70 1.59 -29.76
C ALA A 376 14.04 1.22 -31.21
N ALA A 377 13.66 0.02 -31.65
CA ALA A 377 13.94 -0.44 -33.01
C ALA A 377 13.10 0.31 -34.09
N LEU A 378 11.86 0.68 -33.73
CA LEU A 378 11.02 1.53 -34.59
C LEU A 378 11.57 2.96 -34.68
N GLU A 379 11.97 3.56 -33.56
CA GLU A 379 12.52 4.92 -33.50
C GLU A 379 13.80 5.04 -34.31
N GLU A 380 14.70 4.09 -34.23
CA GLU A 380 15.94 4.06 -35.03
C GLU A 380 15.71 3.59 -36.49
N GLY A 381 14.47 3.23 -36.84
CA GLY A 381 14.13 2.80 -38.21
C GLY A 381 14.83 1.51 -38.66
N VAL A 382 15.31 0.69 -37.72
CA VAL A 382 15.99 -0.58 -38.04
C VAL A 382 15.01 -1.72 -38.32
N VAL A 383 13.72 -1.49 -38.06
CA VAL A 383 12.59 -2.37 -38.41
C VAL A 383 11.41 -1.55 -38.93
N SER A 384 10.59 -2.19 -39.77
CA SER A 384 9.36 -1.63 -40.33
C SER A 384 8.33 -2.72 -40.57
N ASP A 385 7.08 -2.36 -40.86
CA ASP A 385 5.98 -3.32 -41.16
C ASP A 385 6.27 -4.23 -42.35
N SER A 386 7.14 -3.79 -43.27
CA SER A 386 7.54 -4.60 -44.41
C SER A 386 8.58 -5.69 -44.08
N ASP A 387 9.17 -5.66 -42.89
CA ASP A 387 10.13 -6.64 -42.44
C ASP A 387 9.47 -7.99 -42.11
N THR A 388 10.18 -9.05 -42.40
CA THR A 388 9.77 -10.41 -42.04
C THR A 388 10.88 -11.13 -41.28
N PHE A 389 10.49 -11.92 -40.30
CA PHE A 389 11.38 -12.69 -39.43
C PHE A 389 11.07 -14.16 -39.54
N THR A 390 12.12 -15.00 -39.67
CA THR A 390 11.92 -16.44 -39.78
C THR A 390 12.33 -17.15 -38.52
N CYS A 391 11.37 -17.82 -37.89
CA CYS A 391 11.58 -18.59 -36.66
C CYS A 391 11.48 -20.09 -36.93
N THR A 392 12.56 -20.81 -36.70
CA THR A 392 12.62 -22.29 -36.81
C THR A 392 12.59 -22.99 -35.44
N GLY A 393 12.19 -22.26 -34.39
CA GLY A 393 12.12 -22.77 -33.02
C GLY A 393 13.36 -22.46 -32.17
N SER A 394 14.45 -22.03 -32.75
CA SER A 394 15.65 -21.61 -32.02
C SER A 394 16.56 -20.75 -32.89
N VAL A 395 17.49 -20.03 -32.24
CA VAL A 395 18.58 -19.30 -32.93
C VAL A 395 19.90 -19.54 -32.20
N ARG A 396 21.02 -19.53 -32.93
CA ARG A 396 22.35 -19.69 -32.34
C ARG A 396 23.11 -18.36 -32.31
N VAL A 397 23.47 -17.90 -31.11
CA VAL A 397 24.21 -16.65 -30.89
C VAL A 397 25.37 -16.89 -29.96
N ALA A 398 26.57 -16.39 -30.30
CA ALA A 398 27.78 -16.49 -29.48
C ALA A 398 28.08 -17.92 -28.99
N GLY A 399 27.71 -18.95 -29.75
CA GLY A 399 27.94 -20.37 -29.39
C GLY A 399 26.81 -21.03 -28.61
N TYR A 400 25.84 -20.23 -28.08
CA TYR A 400 24.67 -20.71 -27.35
C TYR A 400 23.49 -20.93 -28.29
N THR A 401 22.63 -21.90 -28.00
CA THR A 401 21.37 -22.10 -28.69
C THR A 401 20.27 -21.55 -27.83
N ILE A 402 19.61 -20.48 -28.25
CA ILE A 402 18.49 -19.85 -27.55
C ILE A 402 17.19 -20.34 -28.19
N GLN A 403 16.30 -20.84 -27.39
CA GLN A 403 15.03 -21.43 -27.84
C GLN A 403 13.92 -20.39 -27.94
N CYS A 404 12.98 -20.63 -28.85
CA CYS A 404 11.71 -19.93 -28.85
C CYS A 404 10.71 -20.66 -27.94
N SER A 405 9.74 -19.94 -27.38
CA SER A 405 8.59 -20.57 -26.67
C SER A 405 7.92 -21.65 -27.53
N ARG A 406 7.75 -21.39 -28.80
CA ARG A 406 7.26 -22.37 -29.77
C ARG A 406 8.42 -23.17 -30.37
N ARG A 407 8.70 -24.34 -29.84
CA ARG A 407 9.82 -25.19 -30.27
C ARG A 407 9.79 -25.62 -31.75
N SER A 408 8.58 -25.76 -32.31
CA SER A 408 8.39 -26.07 -33.74
C SER A 408 8.67 -24.87 -34.67
N GLY A 409 8.88 -23.68 -34.07
CA GLY A 409 9.03 -22.43 -34.81
C GLY A 409 7.69 -21.80 -35.23
N HIS A 410 7.74 -20.49 -35.47
CA HIS A 410 6.59 -19.74 -35.99
C HIS A 410 6.55 -19.65 -37.52
N GLY A 411 7.64 -20.09 -38.20
CA GLY A 411 7.79 -19.88 -39.62
C GLY A 411 8.19 -18.45 -39.94
N THR A 412 7.82 -17.95 -41.12
CA THR A 412 8.06 -16.57 -41.53
C THR A 412 6.86 -15.73 -41.07
N GLN A 413 7.13 -14.66 -40.38
CA GLN A 413 6.14 -13.77 -39.74
C GLN A 413 6.53 -12.31 -39.98
N THR A 414 5.56 -11.41 -40.07
CA THR A 414 5.72 -9.96 -40.10
C THR A 414 6.22 -9.45 -38.75
N LEU A 415 6.57 -8.15 -38.65
CA LEU A 415 6.94 -7.52 -37.35
C LEU A 415 5.80 -7.65 -36.32
N ALA A 416 4.58 -7.27 -36.71
CA ALA A 416 3.42 -7.36 -35.85
C ALA A 416 3.14 -8.80 -35.35
N GLU A 417 3.22 -9.80 -36.24
CA GLU A 417 3.07 -11.22 -35.86
C GLU A 417 4.22 -11.68 -34.94
N ALA A 418 5.45 -11.20 -35.15
CA ALA A 418 6.59 -11.54 -34.29
C ALA A 418 6.42 -10.99 -32.86
N VAL A 419 5.83 -9.79 -32.73
CA VAL A 419 5.47 -9.19 -31.44
C VAL A 419 4.29 -9.92 -30.81
N ALA A 420 3.22 -10.18 -31.57
CA ALA A 420 2.03 -10.88 -31.12
C ALA A 420 2.35 -12.29 -30.61
N ASN A 421 3.21 -13.01 -31.33
CA ASN A 421 3.70 -14.35 -31.00
C ASN A 421 4.83 -14.34 -29.94
N SER A 422 5.28 -13.17 -29.50
CA SER A 422 6.40 -13.04 -28.56
C SER A 422 7.67 -13.82 -28.97
N CYS A 423 8.01 -13.80 -30.26
CA CYS A 423 9.02 -14.65 -30.87
C CYS A 423 10.45 -14.27 -30.44
N ASN A 424 11.17 -15.08 -29.63
CA ASN A 424 12.51 -14.80 -29.16
C ASN A 424 13.52 -14.66 -30.31
N PRO A 425 13.59 -15.58 -31.32
CA PRO A 425 14.52 -15.40 -32.45
C PRO A 425 14.33 -14.10 -33.22
N ALA A 426 13.08 -13.62 -33.39
CA ALA A 426 12.82 -12.34 -34.04
C ALA A 426 13.35 -11.17 -33.21
N PHE A 427 13.11 -11.17 -31.89
CA PHE A 427 13.59 -10.09 -31.01
C PHE A 427 15.11 -10.08 -30.87
N ILE A 428 15.76 -11.25 -30.89
CA ILE A 428 17.23 -11.33 -30.95
C ILE A 428 17.74 -10.68 -32.23
N GLU A 429 17.12 -10.94 -33.39
CA GLU A 429 17.46 -10.29 -34.65
C GLU A 429 17.22 -8.78 -34.59
N ILE A 430 16.08 -8.33 -34.03
CA ILE A 430 15.76 -6.91 -33.83
C ILE A 430 16.82 -6.23 -32.98
N GLY A 431 17.17 -6.80 -31.81
CA GLY A 431 18.23 -6.25 -30.95
C GLY A 431 19.60 -6.23 -31.61
N GLN A 432 19.91 -7.24 -32.42
CA GLN A 432 21.17 -7.23 -33.21
C GLN A 432 21.19 -6.16 -34.32
N ARG A 433 20.04 -5.89 -34.94
CA ARG A 433 19.91 -4.77 -35.93
C ARG A 433 20.04 -3.40 -35.25
N LEU A 434 19.51 -3.26 -34.04
CA LEU A 434 19.66 -2.05 -33.20
C LEU A 434 21.14 -1.87 -32.80
N GLY A 435 21.84 -2.97 -32.44
CA GLY A 435 23.23 -2.97 -32.03
C GLY A 435 23.43 -2.61 -30.57
N ALA A 436 24.53 -3.09 -30.00
CA ALA A 436 24.74 -3.00 -28.55
C ALA A 436 24.86 -1.57 -28.00
N GLU A 437 25.49 -0.67 -28.75
CA GLU A 437 25.63 0.74 -28.33
C GLU A 437 24.25 1.42 -28.21
N LYS A 438 23.46 1.37 -29.29
CA LYS A 438 22.13 1.94 -29.29
C LYS A 438 21.19 1.28 -28.29
N PHE A 439 21.27 -0.05 -28.18
CA PHE A 439 20.49 -0.77 -27.19
C PHE A 439 20.77 -0.27 -25.77
N TYR A 440 22.05 -0.02 -25.46
CA TYR A 440 22.43 0.48 -24.13
C TYR A 440 22.01 1.94 -23.94
N ASP A 441 22.08 2.79 -24.98
CA ASP A 441 21.51 4.14 -24.94
C ASP A 441 20.04 4.11 -24.52
N TYR A 442 19.23 3.21 -25.11
CA TYR A 442 17.83 3.04 -24.74
C TYR A 442 17.62 2.41 -23.33
N LEU A 443 18.56 1.61 -22.82
CA LEU A 443 18.50 1.20 -21.41
C LEU A 443 18.63 2.41 -20.48
N GLU A 444 19.50 3.36 -20.81
CA GLU A 444 19.65 4.62 -20.07
C GLU A 444 18.45 5.55 -20.29
N ASP A 445 18.01 5.71 -21.54
CA ASP A 445 16.93 6.62 -21.88
C ASP A 445 15.59 6.21 -21.29
N PHE A 446 15.28 4.90 -21.22
CA PHE A 446 14.11 4.36 -20.52
C PHE A 446 14.26 4.31 -18.98
N GLY A 447 15.40 4.77 -18.43
CA GLY A 447 15.61 4.89 -16.98
C GLY A 447 16.02 3.61 -16.26
N PHE A 448 16.42 2.53 -16.98
CA PHE A 448 16.81 1.27 -16.33
C PHE A 448 18.18 1.32 -15.64
N THR A 449 18.98 2.35 -15.83
CA THR A 449 20.30 2.51 -15.21
C THR A 449 20.28 3.41 -13.97
N GLU A 450 19.15 3.97 -13.64
CA GLU A 450 18.95 4.91 -12.54
C GLU A 450 17.69 4.56 -11.74
N LEU A 451 17.53 5.14 -10.55
CA LEU A 451 16.28 5.06 -9.79
C LEU A 451 15.20 5.88 -10.49
N THR A 452 13.94 5.49 -10.35
CA THR A 452 12.83 6.26 -10.92
C THR A 452 12.59 7.58 -10.20
N GLY A 453 13.06 7.67 -8.95
CA GLY A 453 12.83 8.83 -8.10
C GLY A 453 11.40 8.93 -7.57
N ILE A 454 10.71 7.78 -7.50
CA ILE A 454 9.40 7.72 -6.85
C ILE A 454 9.49 8.17 -5.39
N ASP A 455 8.50 8.88 -4.93
CA ASP A 455 8.36 9.37 -3.56
C ASP A 455 7.99 8.24 -2.58
N MET A 456 8.84 7.22 -2.54
CA MET A 456 8.75 6.08 -1.62
C MET A 456 10.14 5.67 -1.13
N GLN A 457 10.22 5.13 0.07
CA GLN A 457 11.49 4.69 0.65
C GLN A 457 11.90 3.31 0.16
N GLY A 458 13.21 3.12 -0.04
CA GLY A 458 13.79 1.80 -0.27
C GLY A 458 13.75 1.33 -1.72
N GLU A 459 13.64 2.24 -2.69
CA GLU A 459 13.74 1.89 -4.11
C GLU A 459 15.10 1.24 -4.41
N SER A 460 15.05 0.03 -4.99
CA SER A 460 16.22 -0.72 -5.43
C SER A 460 16.63 -0.33 -6.85
N GLY A 461 17.93 -0.31 -7.11
CA GLY A 461 18.46 -0.18 -8.47
C GLY A 461 18.39 -1.50 -9.23
N SER A 462 18.29 -1.42 -10.56
CA SER A 462 18.36 -2.59 -11.44
C SER A 462 19.73 -3.27 -11.40
N VAL A 463 19.74 -4.57 -11.73
CA VAL A 463 20.96 -5.35 -11.90
C VAL A 463 21.16 -5.62 -13.37
N ILE A 464 22.01 -4.82 -14.00
CA ILE A 464 22.32 -4.88 -15.42
C ILE A 464 23.84 -4.83 -15.64
N TRP A 465 24.25 -5.18 -16.85
CA TRP A 465 25.66 -5.13 -17.24
C TRP A 465 26.19 -3.69 -17.30
N SER A 466 27.51 -3.52 -17.12
CA SER A 466 28.13 -2.23 -17.44
C SER A 466 28.14 -2.01 -18.96
N ARG A 467 28.07 -0.75 -19.39
CA ARG A 467 28.13 -0.37 -20.81
C ARG A 467 29.36 -0.98 -21.52
N ASP A 468 30.54 -0.87 -20.92
CA ASP A 468 31.78 -1.37 -21.48
C ASP A 468 31.75 -2.88 -21.77
N PHE A 469 31.13 -3.67 -20.85
CA PHE A 469 30.97 -5.11 -21.07
C PHE A 469 29.91 -5.38 -22.13
N PHE A 470 28.73 -4.73 -22.01
CA PHE A 470 27.58 -4.99 -22.90
C PHE A 470 27.89 -4.67 -24.37
N THR A 471 28.67 -3.62 -24.64
CA THR A 471 29.06 -3.18 -25.98
C THR A 471 30.30 -3.90 -26.52
N SER A 472 30.98 -4.68 -25.70
CA SER A 472 32.15 -5.48 -26.11
C SER A 472 31.75 -6.71 -26.95
N ALA A 473 32.75 -7.32 -27.56
CA ALA A 473 32.54 -8.59 -28.28
C ALA A 473 32.08 -9.74 -27.36
N GLU A 474 32.38 -9.67 -26.06
CA GLU A 474 31.96 -10.64 -25.05
C GLU A 474 30.50 -10.43 -24.66
N GLY A 475 29.95 -9.23 -24.81
CA GLY A 475 28.59 -8.85 -24.54
C GLY A 475 27.54 -9.34 -25.56
N LEU A 476 27.93 -9.98 -26.66
CA LEU A 476 26.99 -10.41 -27.72
C LEU A 476 25.92 -11.38 -27.23
N SER A 477 26.22 -12.24 -26.26
CA SER A 477 25.21 -13.11 -25.63
C SER A 477 24.25 -12.32 -24.74
N SER A 478 24.76 -11.29 -24.05
CA SER A 478 23.97 -10.41 -23.19
C SER A 478 22.99 -9.56 -24.02
N LEU A 479 23.45 -9.02 -25.15
CA LEU A 479 22.56 -8.33 -26.11
C LEU A 479 21.43 -9.26 -26.57
N ALA A 480 21.75 -10.52 -26.90
CA ALA A 480 20.75 -11.47 -27.35
C ALA A 480 19.70 -11.78 -26.26
N THR A 481 20.13 -11.98 -25.01
CA THR A 481 19.21 -12.26 -23.90
C THR A 481 18.43 -11.01 -23.47
N ALA A 482 19.07 -9.85 -23.42
CA ALA A 482 18.42 -8.57 -23.14
C ALA A 482 17.32 -8.25 -24.17
N SER A 483 17.51 -8.63 -25.46
CA SER A 483 16.52 -8.37 -26.51
C SER A 483 15.14 -9.00 -26.22
N PHE A 484 15.05 -9.97 -25.33
CA PHE A 484 13.78 -10.54 -24.90
C PHE A 484 13.60 -10.53 -23.37
N GLY A 485 14.37 -9.68 -22.67
CA GLY A 485 14.17 -9.32 -21.26
C GLY A 485 14.71 -10.34 -20.27
N GLN A 486 15.72 -11.13 -20.65
CA GLN A 486 16.37 -12.07 -19.72
C GLN A 486 17.79 -11.65 -19.37
N ARG A 487 18.28 -12.11 -18.21
CA ARG A 487 19.61 -11.83 -17.65
C ARG A 487 19.83 -10.36 -17.27
N LEU A 488 18.78 -9.59 -17.15
CA LEU A 488 18.75 -8.27 -16.50
C LEU A 488 17.62 -8.26 -15.48
N ASN A 489 17.86 -7.65 -14.34
CA ASN A 489 16.84 -7.52 -13.33
C ASN A 489 16.49 -6.05 -13.16
N VAL A 490 15.19 -5.75 -13.16
CA VAL A 490 14.64 -4.41 -13.00
C VAL A 490 13.55 -4.45 -11.92
N THR A 491 13.28 -3.32 -11.30
CA THR A 491 12.13 -3.25 -10.39
C THR A 491 10.83 -3.16 -11.19
N PRO A 492 9.71 -3.66 -10.64
CA PRO A 492 8.39 -3.46 -11.27
C PRO A 492 8.07 -2.01 -11.59
N ILE A 493 8.44 -1.07 -10.69
CA ILE A 493 8.20 0.35 -10.93
C ILE A 493 9.01 0.89 -12.10
N GLN A 494 10.29 0.50 -12.26
CA GLN A 494 11.08 0.86 -13.44
C GLN A 494 10.43 0.33 -14.73
N LEU A 495 9.94 -0.92 -14.70
CA LEU A 495 9.34 -1.54 -15.88
C LEU A 495 8.06 -0.83 -16.32
N ILE A 496 7.12 -0.55 -15.40
CA ILE A 496 5.87 0.12 -15.74
C ILE A 496 6.11 1.56 -16.18
N THR A 497 7.05 2.27 -15.56
CA THR A 497 7.45 3.64 -15.92
C THR A 497 8.04 3.68 -17.33
N ALA A 498 8.96 2.77 -17.66
CA ALA A 498 9.51 2.66 -19.01
C ALA A 498 8.45 2.28 -20.06
N ALA A 499 7.54 1.38 -19.68
CA ALA A 499 6.46 0.96 -20.56
C ALA A 499 5.43 2.08 -20.80
N SER A 500 5.17 2.95 -19.81
CA SER A 500 4.35 4.14 -20.00
C SER A 500 4.92 5.06 -21.07
N ALA A 501 6.24 5.26 -21.09
CA ALA A 501 6.90 6.04 -22.12
C ALA A 501 6.74 5.44 -23.53
N VAL A 502 6.54 4.13 -23.66
CA VAL A 502 6.24 3.52 -24.97
C VAL A 502 4.87 3.93 -25.50
N ILE A 503 3.90 4.23 -24.62
CA ILE A 503 2.49 4.38 -25.01
C ILE A 503 1.92 5.79 -24.88
N ASN A 504 2.61 6.72 -24.20
CA ASN A 504 2.13 8.06 -23.87
C ASN A 504 2.73 9.17 -24.79
N GLY A 505 3.20 8.85 -25.98
CA GLY A 505 3.87 9.81 -26.86
C GLY A 505 5.39 9.84 -26.71
N GLY A 506 5.96 8.96 -25.91
CA GLY A 506 7.41 8.83 -25.73
C GLY A 506 7.97 9.51 -24.49
N HIS A 507 7.13 10.01 -23.59
CA HIS A 507 7.52 10.79 -22.42
C HIS A 507 7.78 9.89 -21.21
N LEU A 508 9.02 9.85 -20.74
CA LEU A 508 9.36 9.19 -19.46
C LEU A 508 8.97 10.10 -18.31
N MET A 509 7.89 9.76 -17.62
CA MET A 509 7.39 10.52 -16.48
C MET A 509 7.96 9.97 -15.19
N GLN A 510 8.28 10.85 -14.22
CA GLN A 510 8.65 10.41 -12.87
C GLN A 510 7.39 9.87 -12.17
N PRO A 511 7.39 8.62 -11.68
CA PRO A 511 6.25 8.09 -10.94
C PRO A 511 6.15 8.75 -9.56
N TYR A 512 4.92 8.93 -9.06
CA TYR A 512 4.67 9.52 -7.73
C TYR A 512 3.38 9.02 -7.10
N VAL A 513 3.32 9.08 -5.77
CA VAL A 513 2.20 8.62 -4.93
C VAL A 513 1.56 9.78 -4.17
N MET A 514 2.33 10.80 -3.76
CA MET A 514 1.80 11.98 -3.07
C MET A 514 1.36 13.01 -4.11
N ASP A 515 0.07 13.38 -4.07
CA ASP A 515 -0.51 14.45 -4.89
C ASP A 515 -0.29 15.82 -4.24
N SER A 516 -0.74 15.96 -2.99
CA SER A 516 -0.61 17.22 -2.26
C SER A 516 -0.59 17.04 -0.75
N ILE A 517 -0.01 18.03 -0.07
CA ILE A 517 -0.04 18.21 1.38
C ILE A 517 -0.92 19.43 1.66
N VAL A 518 -1.88 19.27 2.58
CA VAL A 518 -2.81 20.33 2.95
C VAL A 518 -2.81 20.53 4.46
N ASP A 519 -2.83 21.78 4.91
CA ASP A 519 -2.93 22.10 6.34
C ASP A 519 -4.30 21.72 6.94
N ALA A 520 -4.45 21.90 8.23
CA ALA A 520 -5.69 21.59 8.95
C ALA A 520 -6.90 22.42 8.45
N GLU A 521 -6.66 23.59 7.86
CA GLU A 521 -7.67 24.47 7.28
C GLU A 521 -8.01 24.11 5.82
N GLY A 522 -7.27 23.17 5.21
CA GLY A 522 -7.44 22.71 3.84
C GLY A 522 -6.71 23.56 2.78
N ASN A 523 -5.76 24.41 3.19
CA ASN A 523 -4.92 25.11 2.25
C ASN A 523 -3.79 24.20 1.77
N VAL A 524 -3.48 24.26 0.48
CA VAL A 524 -2.36 23.49 -0.10
C VAL A 524 -1.04 24.08 0.39
N VAL A 525 -0.28 23.27 1.13
CA VAL A 525 1.09 23.58 1.60
C VAL A 525 2.11 23.21 0.53
N GLN A 526 1.91 22.03 -0.08
CA GLN A 526 2.74 21.51 -1.16
C GLN A 526 1.86 20.75 -2.16
N SER A 527 2.15 20.86 -3.46
CA SER A 527 1.57 19.97 -4.47
C SER A 527 2.68 19.39 -5.33
N ASN A 528 2.46 18.16 -5.78
CA ASN A 528 3.33 17.49 -6.73
C ASN A 528 2.74 17.66 -8.12
N GLU A 529 3.56 18.16 -9.05
CA GLU A 529 3.17 18.34 -10.45
C GLU A 529 3.80 17.22 -11.27
N PRO A 530 3.08 16.67 -12.26
CA PRO A 530 3.65 15.68 -13.16
C PRO A 530 4.99 16.14 -13.75
N THR A 531 6.02 15.34 -13.57
CA THR A 531 7.38 15.70 -13.98
C THR A 531 7.86 14.80 -15.11
N GLU A 532 8.06 15.38 -16.29
CA GLU A 532 8.71 14.69 -17.40
C GLU A 532 10.23 14.65 -17.16
N VAL A 533 10.79 13.45 -17.14
CA VAL A 533 12.24 13.25 -17.02
C VAL A 533 12.91 13.50 -18.38
N ARG A 534 12.37 12.92 -19.44
CA ARG A 534 12.82 13.07 -20.83
C ARG A 534 11.83 12.50 -21.83
N GLN A 535 11.94 12.91 -23.07
CA GLN A 535 11.30 12.22 -24.19
C GLN A 535 12.25 11.16 -24.75
N VAL A 536 11.83 9.89 -24.76
CA VAL A 536 12.65 8.72 -25.16
C VAL A 536 12.46 8.37 -26.63
N ILE A 537 11.22 8.44 -27.10
CA ILE A 537 10.83 8.14 -28.49
C ILE A 537 9.88 9.22 -29.02
N SER A 538 9.70 9.28 -30.33
CA SER A 538 8.75 10.21 -30.95
C SER A 538 7.29 9.75 -30.71
N GLU A 539 6.35 10.71 -30.77
CA GLU A 539 4.91 10.44 -30.70
C GLU A 539 4.46 9.44 -31.78
N SER A 540 5.01 9.56 -32.98
CA SER A 540 4.70 8.65 -34.09
C SER A 540 5.16 7.22 -33.83
N THR A 541 6.31 7.04 -33.18
CA THR A 541 6.81 5.72 -32.78
C THR A 541 5.95 5.15 -31.68
N SER A 542 5.57 5.96 -30.69
CA SER A 542 4.66 5.56 -29.62
C SER A 542 3.31 5.09 -30.18
N GLN A 543 2.70 5.86 -31.07
CA GLN A 543 1.45 5.46 -31.72
C GLN A 543 1.59 4.12 -32.46
N HIS A 544 2.65 3.96 -33.25
CA HIS A 544 2.90 2.73 -34.01
C HIS A 544 3.15 1.53 -33.06
N ALA A 545 3.88 1.74 -31.98
CA ALA A 545 4.10 0.69 -30.96
C ALA A 545 2.77 0.25 -30.33
N ARG A 546 1.87 1.18 -29.98
CA ARG A 546 0.53 0.87 -29.46
C ARG A 546 -0.28 0.00 -30.44
N GLU A 547 -0.31 0.37 -31.71
CA GLU A 547 -1.02 -0.39 -32.76
C GLU A 547 -0.49 -1.83 -32.90
N ILE A 548 0.83 -2.03 -32.76
CA ILE A 548 1.44 -3.37 -32.78
C ILE A 548 1.15 -4.12 -31.49
N LEU A 549 1.23 -3.46 -30.31
CA LEU A 549 0.98 -4.08 -29.01
C LEU A 549 -0.51 -4.46 -28.82
N GLU A 550 -1.45 -3.78 -29.48
CA GLU A 550 -2.85 -4.18 -29.53
C GLU A 550 -3.01 -5.56 -30.18
N LYS A 551 -2.18 -5.89 -31.21
CA LYS A 551 -2.21 -7.21 -31.87
C LYS A 551 -1.80 -8.37 -30.95
N VAL A 552 -1.12 -8.09 -29.84
CA VAL A 552 -0.82 -9.10 -28.82
C VAL A 552 -2.10 -9.62 -28.15
N VAL A 553 -3.06 -8.72 -27.92
CA VAL A 553 -4.38 -9.06 -27.36
C VAL A 553 -5.35 -9.47 -28.46
N ASP A 554 -5.24 -8.82 -29.63
CA ASP A 554 -6.02 -9.17 -30.81
C ASP A 554 -5.44 -10.43 -31.49
N GLY A 555 -5.57 -11.59 -30.85
CA GLY A 555 -5.18 -12.91 -31.39
C GLY A 555 -3.74 -13.36 -31.14
N GLY A 556 -2.93 -12.60 -30.38
CA GLY A 556 -1.59 -12.97 -29.96
C GLY A 556 -1.53 -13.75 -28.64
N THR A 557 -0.35 -13.72 -28.00
CA THR A 557 -0.11 -14.40 -26.71
C THR A 557 -0.94 -13.81 -25.55
N GLY A 558 -1.41 -12.57 -25.68
CA GLY A 558 -2.24 -11.88 -24.70
C GLY A 558 -3.75 -11.97 -24.93
N LYS A 559 -4.21 -12.78 -25.87
CA LYS A 559 -5.63 -12.84 -26.28
C LYS A 559 -6.64 -13.10 -25.17
N ASN A 560 -6.20 -13.71 -24.07
CA ASN A 560 -7.05 -13.93 -22.90
C ASN A 560 -7.31 -12.63 -22.09
N ALA A 561 -6.59 -11.54 -22.36
CA ALA A 561 -6.90 -10.20 -21.83
C ALA A 561 -7.97 -9.45 -22.63
N TYR A 562 -8.43 -10.00 -23.74
CA TYR A 562 -9.44 -9.39 -24.58
C TYR A 562 -10.74 -9.13 -23.82
N GLN A 563 -11.26 -7.90 -23.96
CA GLN A 563 -12.55 -7.49 -23.41
C GLN A 563 -13.35 -6.77 -24.50
N ALA A 564 -14.55 -7.27 -24.79
CA ALA A 564 -15.38 -6.70 -25.84
C ALA A 564 -15.72 -5.22 -25.57
N GLY A 565 -15.54 -4.40 -26.58
CA GLY A 565 -15.76 -2.96 -26.51
C GLY A 565 -14.60 -2.17 -25.92
N TYR A 566 -13.56 -2.80 -25.38
CA TYR A 566 -12.34 -2.15 -24.96
C TYR A 566 -11.16 -2.54 -25.85
N ARG A 567 -10.46 -1.52 -26.34
CA ARG A 567 -9.22 -1.73 -27.09
C ARG A 567 -8.09 -1.87 -26.10
N ILE A 568 -7.68 -3.10 -25.81
CA ILE A 568 -6.59 -3.40 -24.88
C ILE A 568 -5.32 -3.70 -25.68
N GLY A 569 -4.25 -2.99 -25.39
CA GLY A 569 -2.89 -3.31 -25.85
C GLY A 569 -2.09 -3.90 -24.69
N GLY A 570 -1.02 -4.65 -25.01
CA GLY A 570 -0.17 -5.15 -23.94
C GLY A 570 0.87 -6.16 -24.36
N LYS A 571 1.54 -6.74 -23.34
CA LYS A 571 2.58 -7.74 -23.55
C LYS A 571 2.59 -8.75 -22.41
N THR A 572 2.60 -10.05 -22.74
CA THR A 572 2.79 -11.15 -21.79
C THR A 572 4.25 -11.29 -21.41
N GLY A 573 4.52 -11.60 -20.15
CA GLY A 573 5.82 -11.98 -19.63
C GLY A 573 5.80 -13.37 -19.01
N SER A 574 6.88 -14.10 -19.18
CA SER A 574 7.17 -15.31 -18.43
C SER A 574 8.70 -15.38 -18.33
N SER A 575 9.22 -15.40 -17.14
CA SER A 575 10.66 -15.46 -16.89
C SER A 575 10.95 -16.59 -15.93
N GLU A 576 11.90 -17.43 -16.32
CA GLU A 576 12.49 -18.43 -15.45
C GLU A 576 13.59 -17.76 -14.66
N THR A 577 13.60 -17.92 -13.35
CA THR A 577 14.70 -17.44 -12.51
C THR A 577 15.88 -18.41 -12.57
N LEU A 578 16.99 -18.05 -11.90
CA LEU A 578 18.16 -18.94 -11.79
C LEU A 578 17.93 -20.09 -10.80
N GLU A 579 16.83 -20.05 -10.05
CA GLU A 579 16.41 -21.11 -9.15
C GLU A 579 15.64 -22.17 -9.94
N ASP A 580 15.90 -23.44 -9.67
CA ASP A 580 15.22 -24.54 -10.34
C ASP A 580 13.71 -24.47 -10.12
N ASP A 581 12.93 -24.54 -11.20
CA ASP A 581 11.45 -24.54 -11.22
C ASP A 581 10.77 -23.24 -10.75
N HIS A 582 11.50 -22.12 -10.59
CA HIS A 582 10.92 -20.84 -10.20
C HIS A 582 10.62 -19.96 -11.43
N THR A 583 9.37 -19.63 -11.62
CA THR A 583 8.87 -18.83 -12.75
C THR A 583 8.02 -17.66 -12.28
N ILE A 584 8.28 -16.47 -12.83
CA ILE A 584 7.41 -15.28 -12.65
C ILE A 584 6.62 -15.10 -13.94
N VAL A 585 5.28 -15.06 -13.83
CA VAL A 585 4.38 -14.82 -14.95
C VAL A 585 3.73 -13.45 -14.82
N SER A 586 3.71 -12.68 -15.91
CA SER A 586 3.22 -11.30 -15.85
C SER A 586 2.47 -10.89 -17.12
N PHE A 587 1.70 -9.83 -16.98
CA PHE A 587 1.08 -9.11 -18.09
C PHE A 587 1.20 -7.61 -17.85
N LEU A 588 1.74 -6.94 -18.86
CA LEU A 588 1.75 -5.49 -18.96
C LEU A 588 0.63 -5.12 -19.94
N GLY A 589 -0.40 -4.43 -19.47
CA GLY A 589 -1.58 -4.09 -20.24
C GLY A 589 -1.92 -2.61 -20.13
N PHE A 590 -2.45 -2.03 -21.20
CA PHE A 590 -2.92 -0.64 -21.21
C PHE A 590 -4.20 -0.50 -22.03
N ALA A 591 -5.01 0.46 -21.68
CA ALA A 591 -6.26 0.72 -22.37
C ALA A 591 -6.78 2.16 -22.14
N PRO A 592 -7.56 2.70 -23.12
CA PRO A 592 -7.73 2.21 -24.50
C PRO A 592 -6.41 2.25 -25.29
N ALA A 593 -6.23 1.36 -26.28
CA ALA A 593 -4.96 1.29 -27.04
C ALA A 593 -4.67 2.52 -27.90
N ASP A 594 -5.70 3.24 -28.35
CA ASP A 594 -5.59 4.47 -29.14
C ASP A 594 -5.35 5.72 -28.27
N ASP A 595 -5.85 5.74 -27.03
CA ASP A 595 -5.71 6.85 -26.09
C ASP A 595 -5.59 6.30 -24.66
N PRO A 596 -4.41 5.77 -24.26
CA PRO A 596 -4.24 5.06 -23.01
C PRO A 596 -4.56 5.94 -21.80
N GLN A 597 -5.55 5.55 -20.99
CA GLN A 597 -5.94 6.21 -19.75
C GLN A 597 -5.34 5.52 -18.52
N VAL A 598 -4.95 4.27 -18.68
CA VAL A 598 -4.36 3.47 -17.61
C VAL A 598 -3.42 2.40 -18.19
N ILE A 599 -2.32 2.19 -17.51
CA ILE A 599 -1.41 1.05 -17.70
C ILE A 599 -1.37 0.23 -16.41
N VAL A 600 -1.39 -1.11 -16.56
CA VAL A 600 -1.34 -2.07 -15.47
C VAL A 600 -0.19 -3.05 -15.67
N LEU A 601 0.56 -3.30 -14.61
CA LEU A 601 1.53 -4.40 -14.54
C LEU A 601 1.09 -5.36 -13.45
N LEU A 602 0.66 -6.56 -13.85
CA LEU A 602 0.26 -7.64 -12.96
C LEU A 602 1.23 -8.80 -13.07
N ALA A 603 1.73 -9.29 -11.94
CA ALA A 603 2.64 -10.42 -11.90
C ALA A 603 2.32 -11.39 -10.75
N TYR A 604 2.50 -12.68 -11.02
CA TYR A 604 2.42 -13.79 -10.08
C TYR A 604 3.79 -14.45 -9.95
N ASP A 605 4.24 -14.58 -8.72
CA ASP A 605 5.56 -15.09 -8.40
C ASP A 605 5.48 -16.54 -7.97
N ASN A 606 6.05 -17.43 -8.79
CA ASN A 606 6.15 -18.85 -8.54
C ASN A 606 4.79 -19.59 -8.42
N PRO A 607 3.96 -19.62 -9.49
CA PRO A 607 2.83 -20.52 -9.55
C PRO A 607 3.30 -21.99 -9.42
N LYS A 608 2.65 -22.76 -8.54
CA LYS A 608 3.09 -24.10 -8.15
C LYS A 608 2.93 -25.12 -9.28
N PRO A 609 4.02 -25.72 -9.82
CA PRO A 609 3.90 -26.80 -10.76
C PRO A 609 3.22 -28.04 -10.16
N SER A 610 2.44 -28.77 -10.94
CA SER A 610 1.81 -30.03 -10.50
C SER A 610 2.80 -31.11 -10.08
N GLU A 611 3.96 -31.13 -10.74
CA GLU A 611 5.11 -31.99 -10.44
C GLU A 611 6.39 -31.21 -10.81
N PRO A 612 7.56 -31.48 -10.19
CA PRO A 612 8.81 -30.86 -10.58
C PRO A 612 9.09 -30.98 -12.08
N GLY A 613 9.34 -29.85 -12.76
CA GLY A 613 9.56 -29.77 -14.20
C GLY A 613 8.28 -29.80 -15.04
N SER A 614 7.08 -29.76 -14.43
CA SER A 614 5.81 -29.57 -15.12
C SER A 614 5.61 -28.10 -15.48
N ASN A 615 5.03 -27.85 -16.66
CA ASN A 615 4.61 -26.52 -17.08
C ASN A 615 3.14 -26.22 -16.76
N THR A 616 2.51 -27.04 -15.92
CA THR A 616 1.10 -26.88 -15.53
C THR A 616 0.95 -26.99 -14.02
N THR A 617 0.03 -26.21 -13.43
CA THR A 617 -0.35 -26.36 -12.02
C THR A 617 -1.20 -27.63 -11.82
N SER A 618 -1.48 -27.98 -10.56
CA SER A 618 -2.37 -29.08 -10.19
C SER A 618 -3.79 -28.86 -10.72
N GLY A 619 -4.25 -27.60 -10.83
CA GLY A 619 -5.50 -27.20 -11.45
C GLY A 619 -5.52 -27.29 -12.98
N GLY A 620 -4.41 -27.69 -13.61
CA GLY A 620 -4.29 -27.88 -15.06
C GLY A 620 -3.99 -26.58 -15.84
N TRP A 621 -3.68 -25.48 -15.16
CA TRP A 621 -3.31 -24.23 -15.79
C TRP A 621 -1.88 -24.30 -16.35
N TYR A 622 -1.70 -23.91 -17.62
CA TYR A 622 -0.36 -23.77 -18.18
C TYR A 622 0.33 -22.53 -17.60
N ILE A 623 1.53 -22.70 -17.03
CA ILE A 623 2.30 -21.64 -16.37
C ILE A 623 2.85 -20.67 -17.42
N SER A 624 2.12 -19.61 -17.67
CA SER A 624 2.53 -18.53 -18.58
C SER A 624 1.74 -17.25 -18.31
N GLY A 625 2.34 -16.09 -18.63
CA GLY A 625 1.66 -14.79 -18.52
C GLY A 625 0.37 -14.71 -19.33
N GLY A 626 0.31 -15.38 -20.49
CA GLY A 626 -0.89 -15.42 -21.36
C GLY A 626 -2.06 -16.22 -20.81
N GLN A 627 -1.80 -17.22 -19.97
CA GLN A 627 -2.84 -18.09 -19.40
C GLN A 627 -3.25 -17.64 -17.98
N MET A 628 -2.35 -17.00 -17.24
CA MET A 628 -2.58 -16.63 -15.85
C MET A 628 -2.76 -15.11 -15.67
N ALA A 629 -1.76 -14.31 -16.05
CA ALA A 629 -1.80 -12.88 -15.80
C ALA A 629 -2.69 -12.11 -16.80
N ALA A 630 -2.71 -12.50 -18.08
CA ALA A 630 -3.47 -11.79 -19.10
C ALA A 630 -4.98 -11.76 -18.83
N PRO A 631 -5.67 -12.88 -18.53
CA PRO A 631 -7.11 -12.85 -18.27
C PRO A 631 -7.47 -12.03 -17.02
N MET A 632 -6.65 -12.10 -15.99
CA MET A 632 -6.84 -11.33 -14.76
C MET A 632 -6.64 -9.82 -15.00
N ALA A 633 -5.59 -9.45 -15.77
CA ALA A 633 -5.37 -8.06 -16.14
C ALA A 633 -6.44 -7.52 -17.09
N GLY A 634 -6.97 -8.34 -17.99
CA GLY A 634 -8.10 -7.96 -18.85
C GLY A 634 -9.37 -7.67 -18.06
N GLU A 635 -9.71 -8.49 -17.07
CA GLU A 635 -10.82 -8.26 -16.13
C GLU A 635 -10.57 -6.96 -15.34
N LEU A 636 -9.38 -6.78 -14.80
CA LEU A 636 -8.99 -5.59 -14.06
C LEU A 636 -9.13 -4.31 -14.90
N LEU A 637 -8.59 -4.31 -16.10
CA LEU A 637 -8.67 -3.15 -17.01
C LEU A 637 -10.14 -2.81 -17.35
N ALA A 638 -10.98 -3.82 -17.57
CA ALA A 638 -12.40 -3.58 -17.81
C ALA A 638 -13.08 -2.93 -16.59
N ASP A 639 -12.82 -3.40 -15.37
CA ASP A 639 -13.37 -2.83 -14.15
C ASP A 639 -12.89 -1.38 -13.94
N ILE A 640 -11.60 -1.11 -14.18
CA ILE A 640 -11.03 0.24 -14.06
C ILE A 640 -11.67 1.18 -15.10
N LEU A 641 -11.76 0.77 -16.36
CA LEU A 641 -12.32 1.61 -17.43
C LEU A 641 -13.82 1.86 -17.24
N ASP A 642 -14.59 0.85 -16.79
CA ASP A 642 -16.00 1.01 -16.43
C ASP A 642 -16.14 2.02 -15.27
N TYR A 643 -15.28 1.95 -14.25
CA TYR A 643 -15.25 2.90 -13.14
C TYR A 643 -14.85 4.31 -13.58
N MET A 644 -13.85 4.45 -14.45
CA MET A 644 -13.41 5.73 -15.02
C MET A 644 -14.43 6.33 -15.99
N GLY A 645 -15.48 5.57 -16.38
CA GLY A 645 -16.53 6.01 -17.30
C GLY A 645 -16.08 6.06 -18.77
N VAL A 646 -15.07 5.27 -19.12
CA VAL A 646 -14.62 5.15 -20.52
C VAL A 646 -15.66 4.40 -21.34
N GLU A 647 -16.14 5.02 -22.41
CA GLU A 647 -17.18 4.44 -23.25
C GLU A 647 -16.66 3.25 -24.06
N LYS A 648 -17.44 2.15 -24.05
CA LYS A 648 -17.14 0.95 -24.86
C LYS A 648 -17.30 1.23 -26.34
N GLN A 649 -16.27 0.94 -27.12
CA GLN A 649 -16.23 1.08 -28.57
C GLN A 649 -16.28 -0.30 -29.24
N TYR A 650 -17.47 -0.74 -29.60
CA TYR A 650 -17.65 -2.06 -30.24
C TYR A 650 -17.38 -2.02 -31.74
N THR A 651 -16.65 -3.00 -32.23
CA THR A 651 -16.53 -3.26 -33.68
C THR A 651 -17.83 -3.87 -34.24
N GLU A 652 -18.03 -3.86 -35.59
CA GLU A 652 -19.20 -4.51 -36.19
C GLU A 652 -19.28 -6.02 -35.89
N ALA A 653 -18.14 -6.68 -35.77
CA ALA A 653 -18.06 -8.09 -35.39
C ALA A 653 -18.46 -8.31 -33.91
N GLU A 654 -18.05 -7.45 -33.03
CA GLU A 654 -18.43 -7.46 -31.61
C GLU A 654 -19.90 -7.13 -31.42
N LEU A 655 -20.45 -6.16 -32.17
CA LEU A 655 -21.88 -5.81 -32.13
C LEU A 655 -22.77 -6.98 -32.54
N SER A 656 -22.30 -7.85 -33.44
CA SER A 656 -23.05 -9.06 -33.81
C SER A 656 -23.05 -10.15 -32.73
N GLY A 657 -22.14 -10.09 -31.74
CA GLY A 657 -22.01 -11.01 -30.61
C GLY A 657 -21.98 -10.35 -29.24
N ALA A 658 -21.96 -9.02 -29.16
CA ALA A 658 -21.85 -8.27 -27.92
C ALA A 658 -23.06 -8.49 -27.01
N ASP A 659 -22.80 -8.53 -25.73
CA ASP A 659 -23.86 -8.54 -24.71
C ASP A 659 -24.65 -7.24 -24.79
N THR A 660 -25.94 -7.39 -25.05
CA THR A 660 -26.89 -6.27 -25.16
C THR A 660 -27.95 -6.39 -24.07
N ALA A 661 -28.30 -5.28 -23.45
CA ALA A 661 -29.37 -5.27 -22.48
C ALA A 661 -30.73 -5.52 -23.13
N VAL A 662 -31.47 -6.50 -22.63
CA VAL A 662 -32.82 -6.80 -23.10
C VAL A 662 -33.77 -5.63 -22.81
N PRO A 663 -34.38 -5.02 -23.83
CA PRO A 663 -35.28 -3.88 -23.62
C PRO A 663 -36.53 -4.26 -22.84
N SER A 664 -37.19 -3.28 -22.24
CA SER A 664 -38.51 -3.45 -21.62
C SER A 664 -39.59 -3.57 -22.71
N LEU A 665 -40.32 -4.66 -22.71
CA LEU A 665 -41.28 -5.01 -23.74
C LEU A 665 -42.71 -5.14 -23.20
N VAL A 666 -42.87 -5.33 -21.90
CA VAL A 666 -44.19 -5.51 -21.26
C VAL A 666 -45.08 -4.30 -21.55
N GLY A 667 -46.28 -4.57 -22.00
CA GLY A 667 -47.27 -3.59 -22.40
C GLY A 667 -47.20 -3.12 -23.87
N LEU A 668 -46.17 -3.50 -24.64
CA LEU A 668 -46.09 -3.23 -26.08
C LEU A 668 -46.94 -4.22 -26.87
N SER A 669 -47.34 -3.81 -28.11
CA SER A 669 -47.89 -4.78 -29.05
C SER A 669 -46.81 -5.81 -29.46
N ALA A 670 -47.25 -7.00 -29.90
CA ALA A 670 -46.32 -8.02 -30.37
C ALA A 670 -45.44 -7.54 -31.52
N ALA A 671 -45.95 -6.71 -32.43
CA ALA A 671 -45.20 -6.13 -33.54
C ALA A 671 -44.17 -5.10 -33.07
N ASP A 672 -44.53 -4.19 -32.15
CA ASP A 672 -43.63 -3.21 -31.61
C ASP A 672 -42.51 -3.86 -30.79
N ALA A 673 -42.85 -4.87 -29.99
CA ALA A 673 -41.89 -5.63 -29.17
C ALA A 673 -40.89 -6.39 -30.08
N THR A 674 -41.39 -7.00 -31.16
CA THR A 674 -40.53 -7.68 -32.14
C THR A 674 -39.57 -6.67 -32.79
N THR A 675 -40.08 -5.56 -33.30
CA THR A 675 -39.25 -4.52 -33.92
C THR A 675 -38.21 -3.97 -32.95
N ARG A 676 -38.60 -3.80 -31.69
CA ARG A 676 -37.66 -3.30 -30.64
C ARG A 676 -36.58 -4.30 -30.32
N LEU A 677 -36.87 -5.59 -30.28
CA LEU A 677 -35.89 -6.67 -30.09
C LEU A 677 -34.97 -6.82 -31.30
N GLU A 678 -35.49 -6.79 -32.52
CA GLU A 678 -34.73 -6.87 -33.77
C GLU A 678 -33.76 -5.68 -33.87
N ASN A 679 -34.22 -4.47 -33.54
CA ASN A 679 -33.35 -3.25 -33.47
C ASN A 679 -32.28 -3.37 -32.39
N ALA A 680 -32.50 -4.13 -31.34
CA ALA A 680 -31.53 -4.41 -30.30
C ALA A 680 -30.68 -5.66 -30.60
N GLY A 681 -30.80 -6.22 -31.81
CA GLY A 681 -29.99 -7.35 -32.28
C GLY A 681 -30.42 -8.72 -31.75
N PHE A 682 -31.65 -8.87 -31.20
CA PHE A 682 -32.14 -10.12 -30.66
C PHE A 682 -33.10 -10.85 -31.63
N THR A 683 -33.21 -12.18 -31.52
CA THR A 683 -34.25 -12.95 -32.15
C THR A 683 -35.45 -13.09 -31.23
N VAL A 684 -36.65 -13.22 -31.80
CA VAL A 684 -37.89 -13.22 -31.01
C VAL A 684 -38.57 -14.56 -31.09
N ARG A 685 -39.05 -15.05 -29.92
CA ARG A 685 -39.99 -16.18 -29.83
C ARG A 685 -41.23 -15.71 -29.10
N THR A 686 -42.38 -15.89 -29.76
CA THR A 686 -43.68 -15.54 -29.18
C THR A 686 -44.35 -16.76 -28.55
N VAL A 687 -44.94 -16.59 -27.37
CA VAL A 687 -45.75 -17.61 -26.70
C VAL A 687 -47.12 -17.01 -26.39
N GLY A 688 -48.19 -17.65 -26.85
CA GLY A 688 -49.54 -17.10 -26.77
C GLY A 688 -49.96 -16.31 -28.00
N ASP A 689 -51.24 -15.90 -28.04
CA ASP A 689 -51.88 -15.23 -29.14
C ASP A 689 -52.55 -13.89 -28.74
N GLY A 690 -52.22 -13.36 -27.57
CA GLY A 690 -52.69 -12.05 -27.10
C GLY A 690 -52.15 -10.86 -27.90
N GLU A 691 -52.79 -9.71 -27.78
CA GLU A 691 -52.41 -8.48 -28.52
C GLU A 691 -51.22 -7.76 -27.95
N THR A 692 -50.95 -7.95 -26.67
CA THR A 692 -49.89 -7.22 -25.92
C THR A 692 -48.98 -8.15 -25.13
N VAL A 693 -47.74 -7.77 -24.98
CA VAL A 693 -46.73 -8.48 -24.16
C VAL A 693 -47.12 -8.41 -22.69
N THR A 694 -47.41 -9.53 -22.07
CA THR A 694 -47.70 -9.64 -20.62
C THR A 694 -46.46 -9.92 -19.79
N ASP A 695 -45.49 -10.65 -20.34
CA ASP A 695 -44.18 -10.92 -19.69
C ASP A 695 -43.10 -11.20 -20.74
N GLN A 696 -41.85 -11.19 -20.32
CA GLN A 696 -40.71 -11.51 -21.18
C GLN A 696 -39.64 -12.34 -20.47
N MET A 697 -38.80 -13.02 -21.24
CA MET A 697 -37.70 -13.84 -20.73
C MET A 697 -36.50 -13.77 -21.70
N PRO A 698 -35.33 -13.30 -21.28
CA PRO A 698 -35.00 -12.85 -19.90
C PRO A 698 -35.74 -11.58 -19.48
N ALA A 699 -35.57 -11.22 -18.20
CA ALA A 699 -36.12 -9.96 -17.68
C ALA A 699 -35.52 -8.72 -18.39
N SER A 700 -36.26 -7.63 -18.39
CA SER A 700 -35.79 -6.33 -18.87
C SER A 700 -34.50 -5.91 -18.13
N GLY A 701 -33.50 -5.44 -18.86
CA GLY A 701 -32.18 -5.08 -18.32
C GLY A 701 -31.19 -6.24 -18.21
N ALA A 702 -31.61 -7.49 -18.44
CA ALA A 702 -30.66 -8.60 -18.48
C ALA A 702 -29.72 -8.46 -19.68
N SER A 703 -28.40 -8.56 -19.45
CA SER A 703 -27.38 -8.49 -20.49
C SER A 703 -27.10 -9.89 -21.03
N ILE A 704 -27.36 -10.11 -22.32
CA ILE A 704 -27.18 -11.38 -23.02
C ILE A 704 -26.58 -11.13 -24.41
N PRO A 705 -25.84 -12.11 -24.99
CA PRO A 705 -25.21 -11.95 -26.31
C PRO A 705 -26.21 -11.58 -27.39
N GLY A 706 -25.81 -10.70 -28.31
CA GLY A 706 -26.52 -10.36 -29.54
C GLY A 706 -26.83 -11.63 -30.31
N GLY A 707 -28.00 -11.65 -30.99
CA GLY A 707 -28.51 -12.82 -31.65
C GLY A 707 -29.23 -13.84 -30.75
N SER A 708 -29.17 -13.67 -29.42
CA SER A 708 -29.88 -14.50 -28.46
C SER A 708 -31.40 -14.43 -28.68
N GLN A 709 -32.11 -15.53 -28.36
CA GLN A 709 -33.58 -15.59 -28.48
C GLN A 709 -34.21 -15.03 -27.20
N VAL A 710 -35.00 -13.97 -27.35
CA VAL A 710 -35.87 -13.44 -26.28
C VAL A 710 -37.29 -13.97 -26.47
N VAL A 711 -37.89 -14.50 -25.40
CA VAL A 711 -39.25 -15.01 -25.41
C VAL A 711 -40.18 -13.91 -24.88
N ILE A 712 -41.21 -13.59 -25.65
CA ILE A 712 -42.32 -12.71 -25.24
C ILE A 712 -43.58 -13.50 -25.02
N TYR A 713 -44.28 -13.24 -23.93
CA TYR A 713 -45.55 -13.93 -23.58
C TYR A 713 -46.72 -12.99 -23.90
N LEU A 714 -47.69 -13.48 -24.66
CA LEU A 714 -48.87 -12.75 -25.09
C LEU A 714 -50.10 -13.36 -24.45
N GLY A 715 -50.33 -13.04 -23.18
CA GLY A 715 -51.46 -13.53 -22.39
C GLY A 715 -51.28 -14.89 -21.75
N GLU A 716 -50.22 -15.63 -22.11
CA GLU A 716 -49.85 -16.87 -21.42
C GLU A 716 -48.92 -16.55 -20.23
N GLU A 717 -49.00 -17.42 -19.20
CA GLU A 717 -48.16 -17.25 -18.00
C GLU A 717 -46.72 -17.68 -18.28
N LYS A 718 -45.78 -16.84 -17.86
CA LYS A 718 -44.37 -17.18 -17.86
C LYS A 718 -44.12 -18.32 -16.88
N PRO A 719 -43.32 -19.35 -17.27
CA PRO A 719 -42.94 -20.42 -16.37
C PRO A 719 -42.19 -19.86 -15.15
N THR A 720 -42.63 -20.28 -13.96
CA THR A 720 -42.04 -19.91 -12.67
C THR A 720 -41.26 -21.07 -12.00
N ASP A 721 -41.10 -22.17 -12.76
CA ASP A 721 -40.31 -23.32 -12.31
C ASP A 721 -38.83 -22.98 -12.16
N LYS A 722 -38.22 -23.51 -11.12
CA LYS A 722 -36.80 -23.48 -10.94
C LYS A 722 -36.13 -24.57 -11.77
N VAL A 723 -34.94 -24.24 -12.27
CA VAL A 723 -34.11 -25.13 -13.07
C VAL A 723 -32.73 -25.23 -12.45
N SER A 724 -32.14 -26.42 -12.54
CA SER A 724 -30.77 -26.63 -12.02
C SER A 724 -29.76 -26.13 -13.02
N VAL A 725 -28.76 -25.36 -12.56
CA VAL A 725 -27.65 -24.88 -13.38
C VAL A 725 -26.74 -26.06 -13.75
N PRO A 726 -26.48 -26.32 -15.03
CA PRO A 726 -25.56 -27.37 -15.45
C PRO A 726 -24.10 -26.96 -15.22
N ASP A 727 -23.22 -27.96 -15.06
CA ASP A 727 -21.77 -27.72 -15.15
C ASP A 727 -21.41 -27.47 -16.62
N VAL A 728 -20.78 -26.29 -16.83
CA VAL A 728 -20.28 -25.91 -18.17
C VAL A 728 -18.78 -25.74 -18.20
N VAL A 729 -18.09 -25.92 -17.08
CA VAL A 729 -16.62 -25.81 -17.01
C VAL A 729 -16.00 -26.91 -17.89
N GLY A 730 -14.96 -26.52 -18.64
CA GLY A 730 -14.33 -27.41 -19.65
C GLY A 730 -15.07 -27.54 -20.98
N MET A 731 -16.28 -26.99 -21.13
CA MET A 731 -17.04 -27.02 -22.39
C MET A 731 -16.55 -25.91 -23.33
N THR A 732 -16.67 -26.17 -24.64
CA THR A 732 -16.49 -25.11 -25.64
C THR A 732 -17.63 -24.09 -25.56
N PRO A 733 -17.47 -22.84 -26.06
CA PRO A 733 -18.53 -21.83 -26.02
C PRO A 733 -19.86 -22.31 -26.62
N GLU A 734 -19.81 -23.10 -27.66
CA GLU A 734 -21.00 -23.66 -28.32
C GLU A 734 -21.69 -24.73 -27.43
N GLN A 735 -20.89 -25.62 -26.82
CA GLN A 735 -21.39 -26.63 -25.89
C GLN A 735 -21.98 -26.01 -24.62
N ALA A 736 -21.32 -25.03 -24.05
CA ALA A 736 -21.79 -24.31 -22.84
C ALA A 736 -23.10 -23.57 -23.10
N ARG A 737 -23.20 -22.90 -24.26
CA ARG A 737 -24.45 -22.24 -24.71
C ARG A 737 -25.60 -23.24 -24.86
N GLU A 738 -25.35 -24.35 -25.55
CA GLU A 738 -26.35 -25.39 -25.75
C GLU A 738 -26.80 -26.02 -24.41
N ALA A 739 -25.88 -26.30 -23.51
CA ALA A 739 -26.18 -26.88 -22.21
C ALA A 739 -27.05 -25.93 -21.35
N LEU A 740 -26.73 -24.66 -21.29
CA LEU A 740 -27.51 -23.64 -20.56
C LEU A 740 -28.88 -23.41 -21.21
N GLN A 741 -28.95 -23.31 -22.54
CA GLN A 741 -30.23 -23.17 -23.26
C GLN A 741 -31.14 -24.35 -23.06
N ASN A 742 -30.62 -25.58 -23.08
CA ASN A 742 -31.38 -26.79 -22.81
C ASN A 742 -31.94 -26.83 -21.39
N ALA A 743 -31.22 -26.25 -20.42
CA ALA A 743 -31.69 -26.04 -19.06
C ALA A 743 -32.69 -24.86 -18.91
N GLY A 744 -32.93 -24.09 -19.99
CA GLY A 744 -33.82 -22.92 -19.97
C GLY A 744 -33.15 -21.69 -19.36
N LEU A 745 -31.81 -21.62 -19.41
CA LEU A 745 -30.96 -20.52 -18.90
C LEU A 745 -30.33 -19.77 -20.06
N TYR A 746 -29.82 -18.59 -19.76
CA TYR A 746 -29.06 -17.77 -20.72
C TYR A 746 -27.59 -17.72 -20.33
N ILE A 747 -26.74 -17.55 -21.33
CA ILE A 747 -25.30 -17.40 -21.13
C ILE A 747 -24.91 -15.92 -21.30
N ARG A 748 -24.03 -15.44 -20.46
CA ARG A 748 -23.21 -14.25 -20.70
C ARG A 748 -21.78 -14.73 -20.84
N VAL A 749 -21.11 -14.31 -21.91
CA VAL A 749 -19.77 -14.78 -22.24
C VAL A 749 -18.75 -13.72 -21.85
N THR A 750 -17.70 -14.11 -21.08
CA THR A 750 -16.58 -13.23 -20.69
C THR A 750 -15.25 -13.91 -21.00
N GLY A 751 -14.14 -13.14 -20.95
CA GLY A 751 -12.82 -13.63 -21.28
C GLY A 751 -12.53 -13.67 -22.79
N ALA A 752 -11.89 -14.71 -23.30
CA ALA A 752 -11.48 -14.86 -24.71
C ALA A 752 -12.68 -14.93 -25.67
N THR A 753 -13.44 -13.86 -25.78
CA THR A 753 -14.71 -13.80 -26.53
C THR A 753 -14.54 -13.52 -28.03
N GLY A 754 -13.40 -12.93 -28.45
CA GLY A 754 -13.17 -12.50 -29.81
C GLY A 754 -12.70 -13.61 -30.76
N TYR A 755 -12.08 -14.66 -30.25
CA TYR A 755 -11.44 -15.73 -31.03
C TYR A 755 -11.72 -17.09 -30.44
N TYR A 756 -12.80 -17.74 -30.92
CA TYR A 756 -13.08 -19.12 -30.55
C TYR A 756 -12.23 -20.07 -31.37
N THR A 757 -11.25 -20.71 -30.74
CA THR A 757 -10.50 -21.82 -31.30
C THR A 757 -11.07 -23.14 -30.78
N SER A 758 -10.66 -24.28 -31.35
CA SER A 758 -11.03 -25.59 -30.82
C SER A 758 -10.52 -25.88 -29.39
N SER A 759 -9.63 -25.04 -28.90
CA SER A 759 -9.04 -25.09 -27.56
C SER A 759 -9.65 -24.06 -26.58
N THR A 760 -10.58 -23.22 -27.05
CA THR A 760 -11.31 -22.29 -26.17
C THR A 760 -12.32 -23.06 -25.34
N VAL A 761 -12.18 -23.00 -24.00
CA VAL A 761 -13.05 -23.72 -23.05
C VAL A 761 -13.48 -22.81 -21.91
N ALA A 762 -14.64 -23.11 -21.33
CA ALA A 762 -15.13 -22.47 -20.12
C ALA A 762 -14.22 -22.82 -18.92
N VAL A 763 -13.78 -21.81 -18.17
CA VAL A 763 -12.90 -21.98 -17.01
C VAL A 763 -13.60 -21.69 -15.70
N SER A 764 -14.68 -20.90 -15.74
CA SER A 764 -15.53 -20.64 -14.58
C SER A 764 -16.95 -20.31 -15.00
N GLN A 765 -17.90 -20.48 -14.07
CA GLN A 765 -19.29 -20.04 -14.19
C GLN A 765 -19.73 -19.31 -12.92
N SER A 766 -20.50 -18.23 -13.07
CA SER A 766 -20.88 -17.33 -11.95
C SER A 766 -21.85 -17.99 -10.96
N ILE A 767 -22.61 -18.98 -11.38
CA ILE A 767 -23.57 -19.75 -10.56
C ILE A 767 -23.12 -21.20 -10.54
N PRO A 768 -22.82 -21.79 -9.36
CA PRO A 768 -22.34 -23.17 -9.26
C PRO A 768 -23.33 -24.19 -9.84
N GLU A 769 -22.79 -25.28 -10.36
CA GLU A 769 -23.61 -26.42 -10.82
C GLU A 769 -24.59 -26.92 -9.75
N GLY A 770 -25.72 -27.39 -10.15
CA GLY A 770 -26.77 -27.93 -9.26
C GLY A 770 -27.55 -26.84 -8.50
N THR A 771 -27.17 -25.55 -8.60
CA THR A 771 -27.93 -24.46 -7.98
C THR A 771 -29.29 -24.32 -8.67
N GLU A 772 -30.39 -24.32 -7.88
CA GLU A 772 -31.74 -24.08 -8.37
C GLU A 772 -32.02 -22.58 -8.56
N VAL A 773 -32.16 -22.16 -9.79
CA VAL A 773 -32.45 -20.76 -10.18
C VAL A 773 -33.74 -20.66 -10.99
N GLU A 774 -34.28 -19.45 -11.10
CA GLU A 774 -35.47 -19.22 -11.96
C GLU A 774 -35.11 -19.46 -13.43
N ARG A 775 -36.03 -20.04 -14.18
CA ARG A 775 -35.89 -20.18 -15.63
C ARG A 775 -35.70 -18.81 -16.28
N GLY A 776 -34.72 -18.69 -17.19
CA GLY A 776 -34.38 -17.43 -17.83
C GLY A 776 -33.27 -16.63 -17.07
N THR A 777 -32.73 -17.20 -15.99
CA THR A 777 -31.55 -16.60 -15.32
C THR A 777 -30.37 -16.61 -16.28
N VAL A 778 -29.58 -15.54 -16.24
CA VAL A 778 -28.32 -15.40 -16.99
C VAL A 778 -27.16 -15.96 -16.15
N VAL A 779 -26.43 -16.90 -16.72
CA VAL A 779 -25.21 -17.46 -16.13
C VAL A 779 -24.01 -16.85 -16.89
N GLU A 780 -23.15 -16.15 -16.19
CA GLU A 780 -21.91 -15.67 -16.75
C GLU A 780 -20.89 -16.80 -16.78
N VAL A 781 -20.24 -17.00 -17.93
CA VAL A 781 -19.25 -18.05 -18.16
C VAL A 781 -18.01 -17.43 -18.75
N GLN A 782 -16.88 -17.60 -18.05
CA GLN A 782 -15.59 -17.12 -18.51
C GLN A 782 -14.92 -18.16 -19.38
N PHE A 783 -14.48 -17.75 -20.56
CA PHE A 783 -13.78 -18.60 -21.52
C PHE A 783 -12.32 -18.20 -21.64
N MET A 784 -11.46 -19.21 -21.82
CA MET A 784 -10.04 -19.03 -22.11
C MET A 784 -9.61 -19.99 -23.22
N ASP A 785 -8.64 -19.54 -24.02
CA ASP A 785 -8.00 -20.42 -24.99
C ASP A 785 -6.89 -21.20 -24.30
N ASN A 786 -7.13 -22.48 -24.10
CA ASN A 786 -6.21 -23.42 -23.47
C ASN A 786 -5.26 -24.09 -24.50
N ALA A 787 -5.03 -23.43 -25.65
CA ALA A 787 -4.05 -23.90 -26.64
C ALA A 787 -2.66 -23.93 -26.00
N ASN A 788 -2.12 -25.14 -25.90
CA ASN A 788 -0.77 -25.37 -25.40
C ASN A 788 0.22 -24.76 -26.41
N GLU A 789 0.67 -23.52 -26.19
CA GLU A 789 1.72 -22.92 -27.00
C GLU A 789 3.05 -23.57 -26.64
N GLY A 790 3.29 -24.73 -27.28
CA GLY A 790 4.58 -25.38 -27.35
C GLY A 790 5.22 -25.75 -26.02
N ALA A 791 5.02 -26.95 -25.58
CA ALA A 791 5.67 -27.53 -24.41
C ALA A 791 7.19 -27.30 -24.38
N GLY A 792 7.68 -26.80 -23.28
CA GLY A 792 9.05 -26.98 -22.82
C GLY A 792 9.96 -25.75 -23.01
N TRP A 793 10.13 -25.02 -21.94
CA TRP A 793 11.29 -24.21 -21.66
C TRP A 793 12.40 -25.19 -21.28
N GLY A 794 13.53 -25.18 -21.92
CA GLY A 794 14.73 -25.93 -21.59
C GLY A 794 15.91 -25.24 -22.26
N PHE A 795 16.86 -24.83 -21.49
CA PHE A 795 18.17 -24.33 -21.95
C PHE A 795 19.03 -25.44 -22.53
#